data_e9a00c4cb1ecf9c619434c0d4193ef90
#
_entry.id   e9a00c4cb1ecf9c619434c0d4193ef90
#
_cell.length_a   1.000
_cell.length_b   1.000
_cell.length_c   1.000
_cell.angle_alpha   90.00
_cell.angle_beta   90.00
_cell.angle_gamma   90.00
#
_symmetry.space_group_name_H-M   'P 1'
#
loop_
_entity.id
_entity.type
_entity.pdbx_description
1 polymer ?
#
loop_
_entity_poly.entity_id
_entity_poly.type
_entity_poly.pdbx_seq_one_letter_code
_entity_poly.pdbx_strand_id
1 'polypeptide(L)'
;MKIPLLLQNKKKLLKIMGLFFLLMIISFFLLRNTVLNWAIDKVATKFKNKYHGEFSVQHAVFSGISAIALQDICLTSPAKDTLLNIEQLDANIKILPLLLAHIRLDEVFIDSTNIAIFKTAKKDNISFLLKSNKQEKKDSIDKRKGNIDIGNLAYNFVKTIFDVIPQKVQVLSTSIELQRDTAYFKTTIDTVSFIDGHFHCNINTVESKGKSLYILNGDVNKDERTLNFSLYPHQIKEQTSFPILKSFLNLSISFDTLFVALNHTDYDSDILQLEGKALIKKGALNHWRISPKDIALDYAEVNYKFNVGVAELSLDSSTSIKLNKMLIKPYIHYQHSPKKTLAFDFKIPKMDAQEFFVSLPTGLFQNLEGIQAKGELGFNMHFFMDTEVPDSVEFVCAMPKNKFKITSYGEARLSKLNEEFLYTAFERGHPIRSFLVGPSNPNYNALANISPYLQNALMTSEDGNFYWHNGFNENAFRKSIAENYKKGRFARGGSTISMQLVKNVFLTRNKTIARKVEEALIVWLIESNRIASKERMYEVYLNIIEWGPGIYGAGEASAYYFNKKAADLTLAESIYLAMIVPRPKWFKYNFDETGKLKPHVADFYRIIANHLVRKEIITEEQKLALLPDITLAGPAKELILIKDTLGVDSLNLPELDLMLESD
;
A
#
# COMPACT_ATOMS: atom_id res chain seq x y z
N MET A 1 -66.85 50.27 43.54
CA MET A 1 -65.60 50.23 42.79
C MET A 1 -65.70 49.05 41.79
N LYS A 2 -65.98 49.34 40.47
CA LYS A 2 -66.21 48.31 39.44
C LYS A 2 -64.82 47.87 38.93
N ILE A 3 -64.47 46.59 39.11
CA ILE A 3 -63.31 45.98 38.53
C ILE A 3 -63.49 46.03 37.01
N PRO A 4 -62.49 46.56 36.26
CA PRO A 4 -62.63 46.74 34.82
C PRO A 4 -62.89 45.39 34.09
N LEU A 5 -63.85 45.34 33.17
CA LEU A 5 -64.21 44.20 32.34
C LEU A 5 -62.98 43.57 31.58
N LEU A 6 -61.97 44.30 31.35
CA LEU A 6 -60.68 43.85 30.74
C LEU A 6 -59.93 42.81 31.59
N LEU A 7 -60.02 42.83 32.92
CA LEU A 7 -59.38 41.88 33.82
C LEU A 7 -60.06 40.53 33.91
N GLN A 8 -61.45 40.55 33.79
CA GLN A 8 -62.25 39.34 33.74
C GLN A 8 -62.04 38.55 32.44
N ASN A 9 -61.85 39.23 31.31
CA ASN A 9 -61.50 38.60 30.02
C ASN A 9 -60.11 37.99 30.01
N LYS A 10 -59.13 38.62 30.62
CA LYS A 10 -57.81 38.05 30.78
C LYS A 10 -57.75 36.77 31.59
N LYS A 11 -58.52 36.73 32.73
CA LYS A 11 -58.66 35.51 33.55
C LYS A 11 -59.38 34.38 32.83
N LYS A 12 -60.41 34.67 32.03
CA LYS A 12 -61.05 33.69 31.16
C LYS A 12 -60.15 33.19 30.06
N LEU A 13 -59.43 34.10 29.40
CA LEU A 13 -58.43 33.74 28.36
C LEU A 13 -57.32 32.85 28.93
N LEU A 14 -56.78 33.17 30.13
CA LEU A 14 -55.81 32.35 30.81
C LEU A 14 -56.33 30.96 31.17
N LYS A 15 -57.58 30.82 31.59
CA LYS A 15 -58.20 29.53 31.86
C LYS A 15 -58.40 28.70 30.56
N ILE A 16 -58.85 29.32 29.48
CA ILE A 16 -59.03 28.68 28.18
C ILE A 16 -57.65 28.25 27.63
N MET A 17 -56.61 29.11 27.73
CA MET A 17 -55.23 28.73 27.37
C MET A 17 -54.70 27.61 28.25
N GLY A 18 -54.96 27.62 29.56
CA GLY A 18 -54.56 26.55 30.46
C GLY A 18 -55.27 25.21 30.15
N LEU A 19 -56.59 25.28 29.84
CA LEU A 19 -57.34 24.08 29.40
C LEU A 19 -56.88 23.55 28.06
N PHE A 20 -56.57 24.44 27.10
CA PHE A 20 -56.01 24.05 25.80
C PHE A 20 -54.64 23.40 25.95
N PHE A 21 -53.75 23.98 26.79
CA PHE A 21 -52.45 23.43 27.11
C PHE A 21 -52.54 22.06 27.80
N LEU A 22 -53.50 21.90 28.74
CA LEU A 22 -53.76 20.62 29.39
C LEU A 22 -54.28 19.57 28.41
N LEU A 23 -55.18 19.93 27.50
CA LEU A 23 -55.68 19.04 26.45
C LEU A 23 -54.56 18.67 25.46
N MET A 24 -53.69 19.59 25.14
CA MET A 24 -52.51 19.33 24.30
C MET A 24 -51.56 18.34 24.96
N ILE A 25 -51.33 18.48 26.27
CA ILE A 25 -50.49 17.53 27.04
C ILE A 25 -51.17 16.15 27.07
N ILE A 26 -52.46 16.07 27.39
CA ILE A 26 -53.21 14.81 27.40
C ILE A 26 -53.20 14.15 26.02
N SER A 27 -53.41 14.90 24.95
CA SER A 27 -53.35 14.42 23.57
C SER A 27 -51.93 13.91 23.22
N PHE A 28 -50.90 14.60 23.66
CA PHE A 28 -49.51 14.15 23.49
C PHE A 28 -49.28 12.79 24.14
N PHE A 29 -49.70 12.62 25.41
CA PHE A 29 -49.52 11.34 26.12
C PHE A 29 -50.33 10.20 25.50
N LEU A 30 -51.52 10.47 24.98
CA LEU A 30 -52.35 9.46 24.32
C LEU A 30 -51.85 9.05 22.95
N LEU A 31 -51.30 9.99 22.19
CA LEU A 31 -50.89 9.75 20.78
C LEU A 31 -49.42 9.40 20.60
N ARG A 32 -48.56 9.64 21.61
CA ARG A 32 -47.09 9.52 21.46
C ARG A 32 -46.63 8.15 20.95
N ASN A 33 -47.19 7.04 21.45
CA ASN A 33 -46.83 5.70 21.00
C ASN A 33 -47.30 5.46 19.56
N THR A 34 -48.46 5.97 19.18
CA THR A 34 -48.96 5.89 17.80
C THR A 34 -48.06 6.66 16.84
N VAL A 35 -47.62 7.86 17.25
CA VAL A 35 -46.69 8.68 16.47
C VAL A 35 -45.31 7.99 16.35
N LEU A 36 -44.82 7.38 17.44
CA LEU A 36 -43.58 6.62 17.44
C LEU A 36 -43.64 5.44 16.45
N ASN A 37 -44.67 4.62 16.54
CA ASN A 37 -44.86 3.48 15.64
C ASN A 37 -45.00 3.94 14.17
N TRP A 38 -45.79 5.00 13.92
CA TRP A 38 -45.89 5.59 12.58
C TRP A 38 -44.53 6.07 12.05
N ALA A 39 -43.68 6.68 12.89
CA ALA A 39 -42.37 7.12 12.51
C ALA A 39 -41.45 5.92 12.15
N ILE A 40 -41.52 4.84 12.93
CA ILE A 40 -40.80 3.59 12.67
C ILE A 40 -41.23 2.97 11.34
N ASP A 41 -42.57 2.88 11.10
CA ASP A 41 -43.13 2.34 9.86
C ASP A 41 -42.70 3.16 8.64
N LYS A 42 -42.62 4.49 8.80
CA LYS A 42 -42.15 5.39 7.75
C LYS A 42 -40.64 5.15 7.44
N VAL A 43 -39.81 4.92 8.47
CA VAL A 43 -38.42 4.56 8.30
C VAL A 43 -38.29 3.19 7.63
N ALA A 44 -39.03 2.20 8.08
CA ALA A 44 -39.06 0.86 7.51
C ALA A 44 -39.47 0.88 6.02
N THR A 45 -40.53 1.63 5.70
CA THR A 45 -40.97 1.80 4.30
C THR A 45 -39.93 2.49 3.44
N LYS A 46 -39.32 3.56 3.96
CA LYS A 46 -38.23 4.28 3.24
C LYS A 46 -37.01 3.38 3.01
N PHE A 47 -36.66 2.58 4.02
CA PHE A 47 -35.55 1.63 3.93
C PHE A 47 -35.84 0.54 2.88
N LYS A 48 -37.04 -0.06 2.92
CA LYS A 48 -37.48 -1.07 1.97
C LYS A 48 -37.48 -0.54 0.53
N ASN A 49 -38.01 0.67 0.31
CA ASN A 49 -38.06 1.28 -1.02
C ASN A 49 -36.69 1.62 -1.56
N LYS A 50 -35.76 2.04 -0.69
CA LYS A 50 -34.42 2.47 -1.12
C LYS A 50 -33.45 1.31 -1.29
N TYR A 51 -33.49 0.34 -0.38
CA TYR A 51 -32.49 -0.72 -0.28
C TYR A 51 -33.02 -2.12 -0.57
N HIS A 52 -34.35 -2.27 -0.71
CA HIS A 52 -35.06 -3.55 -0.89
C HIS A 52 -34.82 -4.57 0.24
N GLY A 53 -34.22 -4.16 1.36
CA GLY A 53 -34.11 -4.91 2.59
C GLY A 53 -35.28 -4.64 3.53
N GLU A 54 -35.30 -5.31 4.68
CA GLU A 54 -36.35 -5.10 5.68
C GLU A 54 -35.73 -4.55 6.97
N PHE A 55 -36.38 -3.53 7.53
CA PHE A 55 -36.12 -2.99 8.86
C PHE A 55 -37.39 -3.18 9.68
N SER A 56 -37.30 -3.78 10.85
CA SER A 56 -38.40 -4.03 11.74
C SER A 56 -38.07 -3.74 13.20
N VAL A 57 -39.03 -3.32 13.97
CA VAL A 57 -39.00 -3.19 15.43
C VAL A 57 -40.26 -3.85 15.95
N GLN A 58 -40.14 -4.86 16.82
CA GLN A 58 -41.33 -5.59 17.28
C GLN A 58 -42.12 -4.80 18.29
N HIS A 59 -41.46 -4.16 19.24
CA HIS A 59 -42.10 -3.36 20.28
C HIS A 59 -41.41 -1.99 20.37
N ALA A 60 -42.22 -0.94 20.33
CA ALA A 60 -41.78 0.43 20.48
C ALA A 60 -42.75 1.22 21.36
N VAL A 61 -42.28 1.70 22.47
CA VAL A 61 -43.07 2.42 23.46
C VAL A 61 -42.28 3.58 24.08
N PHE A 62 -43.01 4.60 24.54
CA PHE A 62 -42.43 5.58 25.43
C PHE A 62 -42.44 5.03 26.86
N SER A 63 -41.25 4.83 27.45
CA SER A 63 -41.07 4.38 28.84
C SER A 63 -41.06 5.52 29.86
N GLY A 64 -41.06 6.78 29.41
CA GLY A 64 -41.06 7.99 30.23
C GLY A 64 -41.65 9.19 29.48
N ILE A 65 -41.36 10.40 29.91
CA ILE A 65 -41.79 11.63 29.20
C ILE A 65 -41.05 11.77 27.87
N SER A 66 -39.74 11.46 27.85
CA SER A 66 -38.83 11.59 26.70
C SER A 66 -38.02 10.32 26.42
N ALA A 67 -38.22 9.29 27.22
CA ALA A 67 -37.54 8.01 27.03
C ALA A 67 -38.33 7.11 26.09
N ILE A 68 -37.68 6.50 25.13
CA ILE A 68 -38.24 5.47 24.23
C ILE A 68 -37.55 4.14 24.51
N ALA A 69 -38.30 3.07 24.48
CA ALA A 69 -37.82 1.70 24.56
C ALA A 69 -38.21 0.96 23.28
N LEU A 70 -37.25 0.41 22.61
CA LEU A 70 -37.38 -0.39 21.39
C LEU A 70 -36.86 -1.80 21.67
N GLN A 71 -37.62 -2.82 21.25
CA GLN A 71 -37.22 -4.22 21.40
C GLN A 71 -37.26 -4.95 20.06
N ASP A 72 -36.38 -5.92 19.92
CA ASP A 72 -36.24 -6.77 18.73
C ASP A 72 -36.09 -5.96 17.43
N ILE A 73 -35.11 -5.10 17.40
CA ILE A 73 -34.76 -4.33 16.22
C ILE A 73 -33.99 -5.23 15.27
N CYS A 74 -34.54 -5.46 14.10
CA CYS A 74 -33.92 -6.34 13.10
C CYS A 74 -33.75 -5.63 11.75
N LEU A 75 -32.57 -5.81 11.14
CA LEU A 75 -32.23 -5.37 9.80
C LEU A 75 -31.83 -6.58 8.96
N THR A 76 -32.57 -6.82 7.87
CA THR A 76 -32.27 -7.95 6.99
C THR A 76 -31.98 -7.49 5.55
N SER A 77 -31.18 -8.30 4.85
CA SER A 77 -30.93 -8.13 3.43
C SER A 77 -32.16 -8.51 2.59
N PRO A 78 -32.19 -8.18 1.28
CA PRO A 78 -33.21 -8.67 0.37
C PRO A 78 -33.34 -10.19 0.31
N ALA A 79 -32.24 -10.91 0.61
CA ALA A 79 -32.19 -12.37 0.72
C ALA A 79 -32.67 -12.90 2.09
N LYS A 80 -33.16 -12.01 2.98
CA LYS A 80 -33.59 -12.31 4.36
C LYS A 80 -32.47 -12.77 5.30
N ASP A 81 -31.21 -12.55 4.94
CA ASP A 81 -30.11 -12.75 5.88
C ASP A 81 -30.03 -11.57 6.87
N THR A 82 -29.99 -11.87 8.15
CA THR A 82 -29.89 -10.85 9.21
C THR A 82 -28.51 -10.18 9.19
N LEU A 83 -28.52 -8.85 9.13
CA LEU A 83 -27.33 -8.02 9.18
C LEU A 83 -27.11 -7.42 10.56
N LEU A 84 -28.21 -7.01 11.21
CA LEU A 84 -28.21 -6.42 12.55
C LEU A 84 -29.41 -6.94 13.32
N ASN A 85 -29.18 -7.35 14.56
CA ASN A 85 -30.22 -7.63 15.54
C ASN A 85 -29.85 -6.97 16.87
N ILE A 86 -30.80 -6.23 17.47
CA ILE A 86 -30.67 -5.61 18.79
C ILE A 86 -31.89 -6.04 19.61
N GLU A 87 -31.68 -6.71 20.73
CA GLU A 87 -32.78 -7.16 21.58
C GLU A 87 -33.42 -6.00 22.33
N GLN A 88 -32.60 -5.08 22.87
CA GLN A 88 -33.08 -3.92 23.60
C GLN A 88 -32.32 -2.67 23.28
N LEU A 89 -33.02 -1.56 23.01
CA LEU A 89 -32.49 -0.22 22.87
C LEU A 89 -33.39 0.76 23.64
N ASP A 90 -32.84 1.37 24.68
CA ASP A 90 -33.48 2.46 25.40
C ASP A 90 -32.74 3.77 25.10
N ALA A 91 -33.49 4.83 24.80
CA ALA A 91 -32.92 6.13 24.48
C ALA A 91 -33.70 7.27 25.13
N ASN A 92 -32.98 8.16 25.79
CA ASN A 92 -33.54 9.42 26.32
C ASN A 92 -33.32 10.54 25.30
N ILE A 93 -34.43 11.24 24.96
CA ILE A 93 -34.38 12.36 23.99
C ILE A 93 -34.48 13.66 24.75
N LYS A 94 -33.64 14.65 24.46
CA LYS A 94 -33.74 16.01 25.04
C LYS A 94 -35.03 16.71 24.58
N ILE A 95 -35.86 17.10 25.51
CA ILE A 95 -37.19 17.68 25.21
C ILE A 95 -37.08 19.04 24.50
N LEU A 96 -36.19 19.94 24.98
CA LEU A 96 -36.05 21.29 24.41
C LEU A 96 -35.66 21.28 22.92
N PRO A 97 -34.65 20.51 22.47
CA PRO A 97 -34.36 20.36 21.05
C PRO A 97 -35.50 19.70 20.25
N LEU A 98 -36.24 18.76 20.88
CA LEU A 98 -37.35 18.06 20.23
C LEU A 98 -38.51 19.03 19.90
N LEU A 99 -38.77 20.03 20.76
CA LEU A 99 -39.74 21.09 20.49
C LEU A 99 -39.36 21.97 19.29
N LEU A 100 -38.09 22.00 18.93
CA LEU A 100 -37.54 22.69 17.75
C LEU A 100 -37.34 21.75 16.56
N ALA A 101 -37.97 20.57 16.59
CA ALA A 101 -37.83 19.50 15.58
C ALA A 101 -36.38 18.96 15.40
N HIS A 102 -35.51 19.11 16.42
CA HIS A 102 -34.19 18.53 16.46
C HIS A 102 -34.16 17.36 17.45
N ILE A 103 -33.78 16.17 16.95
CA ILE A 103 -33.60 15.00 17.82
C ILE A 103 -32.18 15.03 18.36
N ARG A 104 -32.07 15.17 19.71
CA ARG A 104 -30.79 15.01 20.42
C ARG A 104 -30.96 13.96 21.49
N LEU A 105 -30.07 12.95 21.45
CA LEU A 105 -30.04 11.88 22.44
C LEU A 105 -29.22 12.33 23.65
N ASP A 106 -29.69 11.98 24.84
CA ASP A 106 -29.02 12.25 26.11
C ASP A 106 -28.33 11.00 26.64
N GLU A 107 -29.08 9.94 26.80
CA GLU A 107 -28.60 8.65 27.24
C GLU A 107 -29.08 7.57 26.26
N VAL A 108 -28.21 6.60 25.99
CA VAL A 108 -28.54 5.42 25.17
C VAL A 108 -28.05 4.18 25.88
N PHE A 109 -28.96 3.23 26.07
CA PHE A 109 -28.66 1.89 26.53
C PHE A 109 -28.98 0.89 25.44
N ILE A 110 -28.05 -0.01 25.15
CA ILE A 110 -28.21 -1.06 24.14
C ILE A 110 -27.78 -2.38 24.77
N ASP A 111 -28.56 -3.41 24.60
CA ASP A 111 -28.24 -4.75 25.05
C ASP A 111 -28.44 -5.78 23.94
N SER A 112 -27.59 -6.83 23.97
CA SER A 112 -27.68 -8.00 23.10
C SER A 112 -27.69 -7.62 21.61
N THR A 113 -26.62 -6.94 21.16
CA THR A 113 -26.46 -6.59 19.76
C THR A 113 -25.70 -7.68 19.00
N ASN A 114 -26.25 -8.11 17.88
CA ASN A 114 -25.57 -9.01 16.95
C ASN A 114 -25.47 -8.36 15.56
N ILE A 115 -24.24 -8.20 15.08
CA ILE A 115 -23.93 -7.69 13.75
C ILE A 115 -23.24 -8.80 12.95
N ALA A 116 -23.86 -9.23 11.85
CA ALA A 116 -23.32 -10.28 11.00
C ALA A 116 -23.21 -9.80 9.55
N ILE A 117 -21.97 -9.65 9.06
CA ILE A 117 -21.68 -9.18 7.70
C ILE A 117 -21.02 -10.31 6.91
N PHE A 118 -21.70 -10.76 5.87
CA PHE A 118 -21.23 -11.81 4.97
C PHE A 118 -21.06 -11.28 3.55
N LYS A 119 -19.89 -11.51 2.96
CA LYS A 119 -19.62 -11.27 1.55
C LYS A 119 -18.79 -12.42 0.98
N THR A 120 -19.49 -13.47 0.59
CA THR A 120 -18.91 -14.69 -0.01
C THR A 120 -19.58 -14.96 -1.36
N ALA A 121 -19.07 -15.92 -2.13
CA ALA A 121 -19.71 -16.36 -3.37
C ALA A 121 -21.15 -16.88 -3.19
N LYS A 122 -21.50 -17.34 -1.95
CA LYS A 122 -22.81 -17.93 -1.63
C LYS A 122 -23.74 -16.99 -0.86
N LYS A 123 -23.18 -16.05 -0.07
CA LYS A 123 -23.92 -15.13 0.80
C LYS A 123 -23.37 -13.72 0.69
N ASP A 124 -24.23 -12.76 0.43
CA ASP A 124 -23.90 -11.33 0.43
C ASP A 124 -25.06 -10.55 1.04
N ASN A 125 -24.88 -10.15 2.30
CA ASN A 125 -25.89 -9.39 3.04
C ASN A 125 -25.54 -7.91 3.22
N ILE A 126 -24.51 -7.40 2.56
CA ILE A 126 -24.04 -6.00 2.71
C ILE A 126 -24.05 -5.21 1.38
N SER A 127 -23.80 -5.84 0.23
CA SER A 127 -23.63 -5.13 -1.04
C SER A 127 -24.88 -4.35 -1.48
N PHE A 128 -26.08 -4.72 -0.99
CA PHE A 128 -27.32 -3.99 -1.28
C PHE A 128 -27.32 -2.57 -0.68
N LEU A 129 -26.67 -2.36 0.46
CA LEU A 129 -26.50 -1.04 1.08
C LEU A 129 -25.51 -0.15 0.32
N LEU A 130 -24.54 -0.78 -0.38
CA LEU A 130 -23.47 -0.09 -1.11
C LEU A 130 -23.85 0.22 -2.56
N LYS A 131 -24.87 -0.41 -3.11
CA LYS A 131 -25.37 -0.12 -4.46
C LYS A 131 -26.13 1.20 -4.42
N SER A 132 -25.45 2.29 -4.72
CA SER A 132 -26.07 3.59 -5.03
C SER A 132 -27.01 3.39 -6.23
N ASN A 133 -28.26 3.87 -6.15
CA ASN A 133 -29.23 3.89 -7.24
C ASN A 133 -28.68 4.69 -8.43
N LYS A 134 -27.95 4.02 -9.33
CA LYS A 134 -27.60 4.58 -10.64
C LYS A 134 -28.79 4.68 -11.60
N GLN A 135 -29.98 4.17 -11.22
CA GLN A 135 -31.15 4.15 -12.10
C GLN A 135 -32.08 5.37 -12.01
N GLU A 136 -32.10 6.12 -10.91
CA GLU A 136 -32.99 7.28 -10.79
C GLU A 136 -32.44 8.61 -11.34
N LYS A 137 -31.25 8.66 -11.90
CA LYS A 137 -30.65 9.87 -12.50
C LYS A 137 -30.47 9.80 -14.02
N LYS A 138 -31.29 9.03 -14.74
CA LYS A 138 -31.21 9.00 -16.23
C LYS A 138 -31.96 10.13 -16.93
N ASP A 139 -32.86 10.85 -16.27
CA ASP A 139 -33.74 11.84 -16.92
C ASP A 139 -33.45 13.31 -16.61
N SER A 140 -32.35 13.63 -15.92
CA SER A 140 -31.94 15.02 -15.73
C SER A 140 -30.42 15.16 -15.62
N ILE A 141 -29.69 14.69 -16.66
CA ILE A 141 -28.26 14.95 -16.76
C ILE A 141 -28.03 15.95 -17.85
N ASP A 142 -28.06 17.21 -17.45
CA ASP A 142 -27.21 18.22 -18.03
C ASP A 142 -25.75 17.73 -17.85
N LYS A 143 -25.04 17.53 -18.96
CA LYS A 143 -23.70 16.96 -19.02
C LYS A 143 -22.63 17.93 -18.50
N ARG A 144 -22.76 18.41 -17.29
CA ARG A 144 -21.63 18.95 -16.53
C ARG A 144 -21.17 17.83 -15.62
N LYS A 145 -19.99 17.26 -15.91
CA LYS A 145 -19.24 16.38 -15.00
C LYS A 145 -18.97 17.18 -13.72
N GLY A 146 -19.94 17.23 -12.82
CA GLY A 146 -19.75 17.77 -11.49
C GLY A 146 -18.80 16.85 -10.75
N ASN A 147 -17.63 17.33 -10.37
CA ASN A 147 -16.77 16.65 -9.43
C ASN A 147 -17.55 16.38 -8.14
N ILE A 148 -17.50 15.15 -7.63
CA ILE A 148 -18.04 14.84 -6.32
C ILE A 148 -17.17 15.61 -5.32
N ASP A 149 -17.78 16.49 -4.55
CA ASP A 149 -17.10 17.21 -3.47
C ASP A 149 -16.79 16.25 -2.32
N ILE A 150 -15.60 15.64 -2.38
CA ILE A 150 -15.13 14.67 -1.39
C ILE A 150 -14.88 15.37 -0.04
N GLY A 151 -14.41 16.62 -0.05
CA GLY A 151 -14.17 17.42 1.16
C GLY A 151 -15.44 17.63 1.97
N ASN A 152 -16.51 18.09 1.31
CA ASN A 152 -17.82 18.29 1.96
C ASN A 152 -18.43 16.97 2.45
N LEU A 153 -18.33 15.89 1.64
CA LEU A 153 -18.84 14.57 2.07
C LEU A 153 -18.09 14.08 3.32
N ALA A 154 -16.77 14.20 3.34
CA ALA A 154 -15.95 13.80 4.49
C ALA A 154 -16.26 14.67 5.73
N TYR A 155 -16.39 15.98 5.55
CA TYR A 155 -16.77 16.89 6.63
C TYR A 155 -18.14 16.56 7.22
N ASN A 156 -19.15 16.39 6.36
CA ASN A 156 -20.49 16.04 6.81
C ASN A 156 -20.53 14.67 7.52
N PHE A 157 -19.71 13.72 7.08
CA PHE A 157 -19.56 12.44 7.75
C PHE A 157 -18.96 12.60 9.16
N VAL A 158 -17.83 13.33 9.28
CA VAL A 158 -17.17 13.62 10.57
C VAL A 158 -18.15 14.37 11.48
N LYS A 159 -18.76 15.46 10.99
CA LYS A 159 -19.74 16.25 11.72
C LYS A 159 -20.88 15.38 12.23
N THR A 160 -21.48 14.55 11.37
CA THR A 160 -22.62 13.71 11.75
C THR A 160 -22.23 12.73 12.87
N ILE A 161 -21.04 12.14 12.81
CA ILE A 161 -20.57 11.24 13.87
C ILE A 161 -20.53 11.98 15.21
N PHE A 162 -19.88 13.15 15.28
CA PHE A 162 -19.76 13.88 16.53
C PHE A 162 -21.08 14.47 17.02
N ASP A 163 -21.96 14.91 16.13
CA ASP A 163 -23.27 15.51 16.49
C ASP A 163 -24.24 14.46 17.06
N VAL A 164 -24.12 13.18 16.71
CA VAL A 164 -25.00 12.09 17.17
C VAL A 164 -24.55 11.49 18.50
N ILE A 165 -23.30 11.68 18.93
CA ILE A 165 -22.78 11.09 20.18
C ILE A 165 -23.59 11.60 21.39
N PRO A 166 -24.28 10.72 22.17
CA PRO A 166 -25.01 11.11 23.37
C PRO A 166 -24.07 11.51 24.51
N GLN A 167 -24.60 11.99 25.64
CA GLN A 167 -23.80 12.23 26.83
C GLN A 167 -23.42 10.95 27.54
N LYS A 168 -24.30 9.96 27.54
CA LYS A 168 -24.05 8.64 28.10
C LYS A 168 -24.46 7.56 27.12
N VAL A 169 -23.59 6.57 26.95
CA VAL A 169 -23.89 5.35 26.20
C VAL A 169 -23.42 4.16 27.02
N GLN A 170 -24.28 3.19 27.17
CA GLN A 170 -23.93 1.89 27.69
C GLN A 170 -24.35 0.83 26.69
N VAL A 171 -23.42 0.03 26.24
CA VAL A 171 -23.67 -1.08 25.34
C VAL A 171 -23.21 -2.36 26.02
N LEU A 172 -24.07 -3.34 26.09
CA LEU A 172 -23.77 -4.65 26.65
C LEU A 172 -23.85 -5.72 25.56
N SER A 173 -23.07 -6.77 25.73
CA SER A 173 -23.21 -8.04 24.96
C SER A 173 -23.26 -7.85 23.45
N THR A 174 -22.31 -7.11 22.86
CA THR A 174 -22.24 -6.96 21.41
C THR A 174 -21.40 -8.06 20.77
N SER A 175 -21.95 -8.74 19.78
CA SER A 175 -21.25 -9.69 18.91
C SER A 175 -21.13 -9.14 17.48
N ILE A 176 -19.94 -9.15 16.92
CA ILE A 176 -19.68 -8.73 15.54
C ILE A 176 -19.03 -9.90 14.80
N GLU A 177 -19.67 -10.34 13.73
CA GLU A 177 -19.19 -11.41 12.87
C GLU A 177 -19.01 -10.89 11.44
N LEU A 178 -17.80 -11.07 10.91
CA LEU A 178 -17.42 -10.62 9.57
C LEU A 178 -16.88 -11.80 8.78
N GLN A 179 -17.43 -12.05 7.59
CA GLN A 179 -16.93 -13.06 6.68
C GLN A 179 -16.80 -12.49 5.27
N ARG A 180 -15.60 -12.64 4.69
CA ARG A 180 -15.34 -12.32 3.30
C ARG A 180 -14.57 -13.46 2.65
N ASP A 181 -15.17 -14.11 1.67
CA ASP A 181 -14.64 -15.30 1.04
C ASP A 181 -14.24 -16.37 2.08
N THR A 182 -12.95 -16.68 2.22
CA THR A 182 -12.41 -17.61 3.24
C THR A 182 -11.99 -16.91 4.54
N ALA A 183 -11.95 -15.60 4.57
CA ALA A 183 -11.57 -14.82 5.74
C ALA A 183 -12.76 -14.71 6.70
N TYR A 184 -12.54 -15.08 7.95
CA TYR A 184 -13.53 -15.06 9.01
C TYR A 184 -12.97 -14.35 10.24
N PHE A 185 -13.81 -13.51 10.86
CA PHE A 185 -13.49 -12.79 12.08
C PHE A 185 -14.75 -12.69 12.95
N LYS A 186 -14.61 -13.01 14.22
CA LYS A 186 -15.64 -12.80 15.23
C LYS A 186 -15.06 -12.08 16.43
N THR A 187 -15.76 -11.08 16.93
CA THR A 187 -15.43 -10.37 18.16
C THR A 187 -16.64 -10.23 19.04
N THR A 188 -16.43 -10.27 20.34
CA THR A 188 -17.45 -9.90 21.31
C THR A 188 -16.95 -8.75 22.14
N ILE A 189 -17.83 -7.82 22.42
CA ILE A 189 -17.63 -6.67 23.27
C ILE A 189 -18.57 -6.84 24.44
N ASP A 190 -18.03 -7.10 25.64
CA ASP A 190 -18.82 -7.38 26.81
C ASP A 190 -19.53 -6.11 27.31
N THR A 191 -18.79 -5.01 27.34
CA THR A 191 -19.33 -3.72 27.80
C THR A 191 -18.61 -2.56 27.10
N VAL A 192 -19.37 -1.61 26.57
CA VAL A 192 -18.89 -0.27 26.23
C VAL A 192 -19.54 0.71 27.19
N SER A 193 -18.75 1.46 27.91
CA SER A 193 -19.19 2.57 28.75
C SER A 193 -18.67 3.87 28.17
N PHE A 194 -19.58 4.79 27.89
CA PHE A 194 -19.27 6.15 27.48
C PHE A 194 -20.04 7.11 28.39
N ILE A 195 -19.32 7.94 29.13
CA ILE A 195 -19.88 8.88 30.11
C ILE A 195 -19.15 10.20 29.98
N ASP A 196 -19.86 11.27 29.67
CA ASP A 196 -19.33 12.65 29.64
C ASP A 196 -18.04 12.79 28.81
N GLY A 197 -18.01 12.14 27.67
CA GLY A 197 -16.87 12.18 26.75
C GLY A 197 -15.82 11.10 26.97
N HIS A 198 -15.83 10.37 28.08
CA HIS A 198 -14.89 9.30 28.37
C HIS A 198 -15.45 7.93 27.99
N PHE A 199 -14.71 7.10 27.29
CA PHE A 199 -15.15 5.75 26.97
C PHE A 199 -14.14 4.68 27.39
N HIS A 200 -14.69 3.56 27.79
CA HIS A 200 -13.98 2.33 28.11
C HIS A 200 -14.68 1.15 27.46
N CYS A 201 -13.90 0.24 26.90
CA CYS A 201 -14.39 -0.95 26.23
C CYS A 201 -13.45 -2.12 26.39
N ASN A 202 -13.98 -3.29 26.72
CA ASN A 202 -13.27 -4.57 26.69
C ASN A 202 -13.66 -5.33 25.41
N ILE A 203 -12.68 -5.65 24.59
CA ILE A 203 -12.87 -6.28 23.28
C ILE A 203 -12.28 -7.68 23.33
N ASN A 204 -13.12 -8.70 23.22
CA ASN A 204 -12.72 -10.10 23.12
C ASN A 204 -12.74 -10.51 21.64
N THR A 205 -11.64 -10.96 21.11
CA THR A 205 -11.56 -11.46 19.74
C THR A 205 -11.32 -12.96 19.73
N VAL A 206 -12.04 -13.66 18.85
CA VAL A 206 -11.91 -15.10 18.66
C VAL A 206 -11.47 -15.34 17.23
N GLU A 207 -10.34 -16.01 17.08
CA GLU A 207 -9.79 -16.48 15.81
C GLU A 207 -9.60 -17.99 15.82
N SER A 208 -9.30 -18.53 14.63
CA SER A 208 -8.93 -19.93 14.46
C SER A 208 -7.69 -20.36 15.28
N LYS A 209 -6.87 -19.41 15.76
CA LYS A 209 -5.61 -19.67 16.48
C LYS A 209 -5.61 -19.27 17.95
N GLY A 210 -6.70 -18.71 18.51
CA GLY A 210 -6.76 -18.31 19.91
C GLY A 210 -7.74 -17.21 20.22
N LYS A 211 -7.79 -16.83 21.49
CA LYS A 211 -8.58 -15.70 21.99
C LYS A 211 -7.62 -14.60 22.42
N SER A 212 -7.96 -13.36 22.10
CA SER A 212 -7.22 -12.18 22.54
C SER A 212 -8.16 -11.18 23.19
N LEU A 213 -7.72 -10.58 24.27
CA LEU A 213 -8.47 -9.56 25.00
C LEU A 213 -7.74 -8.22 24.89
N TYR A 214 -8.44 -7.21 24.42
CA TYR A 214 -7.96 -5.82 24.31
C TYR A 214 -8.78 -4.91 25.20
N ILE A 215 -8.12 -3.87 25.69
CA ILE A 215 -8.75 -2.77 26.43
C ILE A 215 -8.61 -1.53 25.57
N LEU A 216 -9.73 -0.86 25.32
CA LEU A 216 -9.83 0.39 24.60
C LEU A 216 -10.30 1.48 25.56
N ASN A 217 -9.49 2.51 25.78
CA ASN A 217 -9.86 3.69 26.55
C ASN A 217 -9.66 4.94 25.71
N GLY A 218 -10.50 5.94 25.91
CA GLY A 218 -10.33 7.18 25.20
C GLY A 218 -11.32 8.27 25.61
N ASP A 219 -11.14 9.41 24.95
CA ASP A 219 -11.90 10.62 25.18
C ASP A 219 -12.44 11.17 23.86
N VAL A 220 -13.63 11.71 23.89
CA VAL A 220 -14.28 12.39 22.77
C VAL A 220 -14.78 13.75 23.24
N ASN A 221 -14.34 14.82 22.58
CA ASN A 221 -14.92 16.14 22.75
C ASN A 221 -15.74 16.46 21.48
N LYS A 222 -17.06 16.40 21.61
CA LYS A 222 -17.95 16.60 20.46
C LYS A 222 -18.00 18.06 19.99
N ASP A 223 -17.81 19.03 20.90
CA ASP A 223 -17.89 20.46 20.59
C ASP A 223 -16.66 20.90 19.80
N GLU A 224 -15.48 20.39 20.15
CA GLU A 224 -14.21 20.62 19.44
C GLU A 224 -13.97 19.59 18.32
N ARG A 225 -14.80 18.55 18.22
CA ARG A 225 -14.66 17.42 17.28
C ARG A 225 -13.27 16.78 17.36
N THR A 226 -12.85 16.51 18.59
CA THR A 226 -11.61 15.81 18.88
C THR A 226 -11.86 14.43 19.48
N LEU A 227 -10.94 13.52 19.25
CA LEU A 227 -11.01 12.14 19.73
C LEU A 227 -9.61 11.67 20.06
N ASN A 228 -9.44 10.98 21.17
CA ASN A 228 -8.24 10.18 21.40
C ASN A 228 -8.61 8.80 21.95
N PHE A 229 -7.78 7.81 21.65
CA PHE A 229 -7.92 6.49 22.26
C PHE A 229 -6.59 5.76 22.36
N SER A 230 -6.50 4.91 23.36
CA SER A 230 -5.44 3.93 23.55
C SER A 230 -6.02 2.53 23.51
N LEU A 231 -5.40 1.66 22.73
CA LEU A 231 -5.71 0.25 22.62
C LEU A 231 -4.49 -0.55 23.08
N TYR A 232 -4.68 -1.47 24.00
CA TYR A 232 -3.61 -2.32 24.52
C TYR A 232 -4.14 -3.73 24.88
N PRO A 233 -3.33 -4.78 24.73
CA PRO A 233 -3.71 -6.13 25.13
C PRO A 233 -3.79 -6.23 26.66
N HIS A 234 -4.77 -7.00 27.15
CA HIS A 234 -4.96 -7.19 28.60
C HIS A 234 -3.78 -7.94 29.26
N GLN A 235 -3.14 -8.84 28.51
CA GLN A 235 -1.96 -9.55 28.98
C GLN A 235 -0.78 -9.32 28.04
N ILE A 236 0.28 -8.67 28.52
CA ILE A 236 1.47 -8.27 27.76
C ILE A 236 2.35 -9.47 27.32
N LYS A 237 2.07 -10.69 27.78
CA LYS A 237 2.96 -11.86 27.60
C LYS A 237 2.96 -12.51 26.22
N GLU A 238 1.96 -12.23 25.38
CA GLU A 238 1.91 -12.74 24.01
C GLU A 238 1.71 -11.56 23.08
N GLN A 239 2.57 -11.45 22.05
CA GLN A 239 2.35 -10.52 20.94
C GLN A 239 1.06 -10.91 20.22
N THR A 240 -0.05 -10.37 20.68
CA THR A 240 -1.35 -10.63 20.10
C THR A 240 -1.51 -9.80 18.85
N SER A 241 -1.62 -10.46 17.70
CA SER A 241 -1.89 -9.75 16.45
C SER A 241 -3.35 -9.25 16.43
N PHE A 242 -3.57 -8.03 15.96
CA PHE A 242 -4.91 -7.49 15.78
C PHE A 242 -5.64 -8.23 14.64
N PRO A 243 -6.62 -9.09 14.96
CA PRO A 243 -7.06 -10.18 14.10
C PRO A 243 -7.68 -9.75 12.78
N ILE A 244 -8.50 -8.71 12.81
CA ILE A 244 -9.24 -8.23 11.64
C ILE A 244 -8.31 -7.83 10.48
N LEU A 245 -7.15 -7.25 10.79
CA LEU A 245 -6.17 -6.84 9.78
C LEU A 245 -5.53 -8.03 9.09
N LYS A 246 -5.27 -9.11 9.87
CA LYS A 246 -4.72 -10.34 9.33
C LYS A 246 -5.69 -11.06 8.42
N SER A 247 -6.94 -11.18 8.84
CA SER A 247 -7.98 -11.90 8.08
C SER A 247 -8.32 -11.20 6.76
N PHE A 248 -8.39 -9.87 6.73
CA PHE A 248 -8.85 -9.11 5.56
C PHE A 248 -7.76 -8.48 4.71
N LEU A 249 -6.60 -8.16 5.30
CA LEU A 249 -5.49 -7.48 4.62
C LEU A 249 -4.20 -8.29 4.57
N ASN A 250 -4.17 -9.50 5.15
CA ASN A 250 -2.96 -10.29 5.40
C ASN A 250 -1.88 -9.50 6.17
N LEU A 251 -2.29 -8.52 6.97
CA LEU A 251 -1.44 -7.65 7.76
C LEU A 251 -1.49 -8.05 9.21
N SER A 252 -0.43 -8.64 9.74
CA SER A 252 -0.27 -8.88 11.17
C SER A 252 0.36 -7.66 11.82
N ILE A 253 -0.31 -7.12 12.83
CA ILE A 253 0.21 -6.04 13.68
C ILE A 253 0.05 -6.47 15.12
N SER A 254 1.13 -6.49 15.86
CA SER A 254 1.14 -6.64 17.31
C SER A 254 1.72 -5.38 17.95
N PHE A 255 1.30 -5.06 19.17
CA PHE A 255 1.76 -3.86 19.87
C PHE A 255 1.54 -4.03 21.39
N ASP A 256 2.33 -3.29 22.13
CA ASP A 256 2.13 -3.08 23.57
C ASP A 256 1.06 -1.99 23.77
N THR A 257 1.19 -0.91 23.00
CA THR A 257 0.24 0.20 23.02
C THR A 257 0.07 0.75 21.61
N LEU A 258 -1.17 0.89 21.17
CA LEU A 258 -1.59 1.69 20.01
C LEU A 258 -2.37 2.89 20.53
N PHE A 259 -1.87 4.10 20.28
CA PHE A 259 -2.56 5.35 20.58
C PHE A 259 -2.91 6.08 19.28
N VAL A 260 -4.12 6.62 19.20
CA VAL A 260 -4.55 7.46 18.09
C VAL A 260 -5.29 8.67 18.65
N ALA A 261 -5.01 9.84 18.12
CA ALA A 261 -5.71 11.07 18.44
C ALA A 261 -6.02 11.89 17.18
N LEU A 262 -7.21 12.44 17.11
CA LEU A 262 -7.63 13.51 16.24
C LEU A 262 -7.72 14.78 17.10
N ASN A 263 -6.74 15.67 16.96
CA ASN A 263 -6.58 16.82 17.83
C ASN A 263 -7.28 18.07 17.29
N HIS A 264 -7.46 18.15 15.97
CA HIS A 264 -8.06 19.30 15.32
C HIS A 264 -8.82 18.87 14.07
N THR A 265 -10.00 19.45 13.90
CA THR A 265 -10.84 19.27 12.72
C THR A 265 -11.35 20.63 12.27
N ASP A 266 -10.97 21.05 11.09
CA ASP A 266 -11.41 22.32 10.52
C ASP A 266 -11.97 22.09 9.10
N TYR A 267 -12.91 22.94 8.68
CA TYR A 267 -13.43 22.94 7.34
C TYR A 267 -13.59 24.37 6.85
N ASP A 268 -12.66 24.76 6.02
CA ASP A 268 -12.63 26.09 5.40
C ASP A 268 -12.34 25.97 3.92
N SER A 269 -12.96 26.87 3.14
CA SER A 269 -12.73 26.97 1.68
C SER A 269 -12.85 25.62 0.93
N ASP A 270 -13.86 24.81 1.30
CA ASP A 270 -14.12 23.47 0.74
C ASP A 270 -13.01 22.43 1.02
N ILE A 271 -12.13 22.69 1.98
CA ILE A 271 -11.08 21.77 2.42
C ILE A 271 -11.35 21.34 3.86
N LEU A 272 -11.52 20.04 4.07
CA LEU A 272 -11.49 19.43 5.39
C LEU A 272 -10.05 19.17 5.79
N GLN A 273 -9.65 19.74 6.93
CA GLN A 273 -8.35 19.57 7.53
C GLN A 273 -8.49 18.71 8.80
N LEU A 274 -7.69 17.65 8.88
CA LEU A 274 -7.62 16.74 10.01
C LEU A 274 -6.19 16.68 10.52
N GLU A 275 -5.99 17.07 11.79
CA GLU A 275 -4.67 17.02 12.43
C GLU A 275 -4.73 16.09 13.64
N GLY A 276 -3.68 15.28 13.78
CA GLY A 276 -3.66 14.36 14.90
C GLY A 276 -2.34 13.61 15.03
N LYS A 277 -2.41 12.57 15.87
CA LYS A 277 -1.25 11.77 16.24
C LYS A 277 -1.60 10.30 16.28
N ALA A 278 -0.72 9.46 15.76
CA ALA A 278 -0.79 8.01 15.98
C ALA A 278 0.56 7.52 16.51
N LEU A 279 0.53 6.56 17.44
CA LEU A 279 1.71 6.04 18.11
C LEU A 279 1.60 4.54 18.33
N ILE A 280 2.65 3.81 18.00
CA ILE A 280 2.84 2.40 18.35
C ILE A 280 4.10 2.27 19.20
N LYS A 281 4.00 1.53 20.32
CA LYS A 281 5.13 1.15 21.15
C LYS A 281 5.29 -0.36 21.19
N LYS A 282 6.54 -0.83 21.09
CA LYS A 282 6.94 -2.24 21.14
C LYS A 282 6.02 -3.11 20.27
N GLY A 283 5.91 -2.73 19.01
CA GLY A 283 5.09 -3.42 18.03
C GLY A 283 5.89 -4.32 17.11
N ALA A 284 5.18 -5.16 16.39
CA ALA A 284 5.71 -5.86 15.23
C ALA A 284 4.68 -5.81 14.09
N LEU A 285 5.18 -5.68 12.87
CA LEU A 285 4.37 -5.63 11.66
C LEU A 285 4.85 -6.70 10.68
N ASN A 286 3.93 -7.49 10.13
CA ASN A 286 4.22 -8.44 9.07
C ASN A 286 3.22 -8.32 7.94
N HIS A 287 3.74 -8.14 6.74
CA HIS A 287 2.96 -8.22 5.51
C HIS A 287 3.86 -8.74 4.39
N TRP A 288 3.43 -9.78 3.69
CA TRP A 288 4.22 -10.50 2.69
C TRP A 288 4.77 -9.63 1.54
N ARG A 289 4.08 -8.52 1.19
CA ARG A 289 4.56 -7.54 0.19
C ARG A 289 5.62 -6.59 0.73
N ILE A 290 5.70 -6.43 2.05
CA ILE A 290 6.67 -5.51 2.68
C ILE A 290 7.93 -6.26 3.01
N SER A 291 7.83 -7.30 3.87
CA SER A 291 8.96 -8.14 4.29
C SER A 291 8.48 -9.57 4.56
N PRO A 292 9.31 -10.60 4.29
CA PRO A 292 9.00 -11.98 4.68
C PRO A 292 9.17 -12.23 6.19
N LYS A 293 9.81 -11.32 6.93
CA LYS A 293 10.02 -11.38 8.37
C LYS A 293 9.14 -10.37 9.10
N ASP A 294 8.93 -10.57 10.38
CA ASP A 294 8.32 -9.59 11.26
C ASP A 294 9.25 -8.37 11.39
N ILE A 295 8.68 -7.19 11.19
CA ILE A 295 9.36 -5.90 11.29
C ILE A 295 9.12 -5.37 12.70
N ALA A 296 10.16 -5.31 13.52
CA ALA A 296 10.05 -4.78 14.87
C ALA A 296 9.95 -3.25 14.86
N LEU A 297 8.96 -2.73 15.56
CA LEU A 297 8.70 -1.30 15.75
C LEU A 297 8.80 -0.97 17.24
N ASP A 298 10.00 -0.62 17.72
CA ASP A 298 10.17 -0.26 19.15
C ASP A 298 9.38 1.00 19.46
N TYR A 299 9.46 2.00 18.60
CA TYR A 299 8.73 3.25 18.69
C TYR A 299 8.43 3.80 17.28
N ALA A 300 7.16 3.97 16.96
CA ALA A 300 6.73 4.68 15.76
C ALA A 300 5.62 5.68 16.10
N GLU A 301 5.85 6.95 15.80
CA GLU A 301 4.93 8.06 16.04
C GLU A 301 4.71 8.82 14.74
N VAL A 302 3.46 9.12 14.43
CA VAL A 302 3.07 9.94 13.29
C VAL A 302 2.29 11.14 13.82
N ASN A 303 2.78 12.35 13.59
CA ASN A 303 1.99 13.57 13.73
C ASN A 303 1.53 13.94 12.32
N TYR A 304 0.26 13.80 12.07
CA TYR A 304 -0.30 13.96 10.73
C TYR A 304 -1.13 15.23 10.59
N LYS A 305 -1.05 15.80 9.38
CA LYS A 305 -1.97 16.82 8.91
C LYS A 305 -2.46 16.40 7.52
N PHE A 306 -3.73 16.07 7.45
CA PHE A 306 -4.36 15.53 6.26
C PHE A 306 -5.43 16.50 5.73
N ASN A 307 -5.40 16.82 4.45
CA ASN A 307 -6.36 17.72 3.82
C ASN A 307 -7.17 16.97 2.76
N VAL A 308 -8.48 17.16 2.77
CA VAL A 308 -9.44 16.57 1.82
C VAL A 308 -10.22 17.69 1.17
N GLY A 309 -9.94 18.01 -0.06
CA GLY A 309 -10.64 19.02 -0.85
C GLY A 309 -11.66 18.42 -1.83
N VAL A 310 -12.22 19.28 -2.68
CA VAL A 310 -13.23 18.88 -3.69
C VAL A 310 -12.70 17.80 -4.64
N ALA A 311 -11.47 17.97 -5.09
CA ALA A 311 -10.83 17.07 -6.05
C ALA A 311 -9.38 16.75 -5.69
N GLU A 312 -9.00 16.94 -4.43
CA GLU A 312 -7.63 16.74 -3.96
C GLU A 312 -7.58 16.05 -2.60
N LEU A 313 -6.49 15.34 -2.39
CA LEU A 313 -6.10 14.72 -1.15
C LEU A 313 -4.63 15.05 -0.89
N SER A 314 -4.30 15.54 0.30
CA SER A 314 -2.90 15.76 0.64
C SER A 314 -2.55 15.37 2.07
N LEU A 315 -1.35 14.86 2.23
CA LEU A 315 -0.64 14.77 3.49
C LEU A 315 0.33 15.94 3.54
N ASP A 316 0.07 16.90 4.43
CA ASP A 316 0.79 18.17 4.47
C ASP A 316 2.27 18.00 4.83
N SER A 317 3.11 18.91 4.38
CA SER A 317 4.56 18.90 4.62
C SER A 317 4.96 19.08 6.10
N SER A 318 4.03 19.53 6.94
CA SER A 318 4.21 19.57 8.41
C SER A 318 4.11 18.20 9.06
N THR A 319 3.55 17.22 8.35
CA THR A 319 3.49 15.83 8.79
C THR A 319 4.89 15.30 9.10
N SER A 320 4.99 14.58 10.21
CA SER A 320 6.25 13.98 10.64
C SER A 320 6.03 12.56 11.14
N ILE A 321 6.96 11.68 10.81
CA ILE A 321 7.03 10.31 11.30
C ILE A 321 8.32 10.18 12.10
N LYS A 322 8.22 9.83 13.37
CA LYS A 322 9.37 9.48 14.20
C LYS A 322 9.42 7.95 14.29
N LEU A 323 10.45 7.37 13.72
CA LEU A 323 10.73 5.94 13.77
C LEU A 323 12.01 5.71 14.58
N ASN A 324 11.87 5.21 15.80
CA ASN A 324 12.94 5.18 16.78
C ASN A 324 13.54 6.60 16.97
N LYS A 325 14.80 6.82 16.55
CA LYS A 325 15.44 8.14 16.57
C LYS A 325 15.36 8.91 15.26
N MET A 326 14.90 8.25 14.18
CA MET A 326 14.82 8.84 12.85
C MET A 326 13.56 9.69 12.70
N LEU A 327 13.73 10.92 12.24
CA LEU A 327 12.64 11.81 11.85
C LEU A 327 12.47 11.78 10.33
N ILE A 328 11.28 11.44 9.90
CA ILE A 328 10.90 11.39 8.49
C ILE A 328 9.84 12.46 8.25
N LYS A 329 9.95 13.22 7.18
CA LYS A 329 9.00 14.24 6.74
C LYS A 329 8.43 13.83 5.38
N PRO A 330 7.25 13.17 5.35
CA PRO A 330 6.57 12.86 4.12
C PRO A 330 5.71 14.04 3.66
N TYR A 331 5.52 14.17 2.36
CA TYR A 331 4.49 15.00 1.73
C TYR A 331 3.87 14.20 0.60
N ILE A 332 2.53 14.20 0.51
CA ILE A 332 1.80 13.55 -0.58
C ILE A 332 0.72 14.52 -1.04
N HIS A 333 0.60 14.72 -2.34
CA HIS A 333 -0.49 15.48 -2.92
C HIS A 333 -1.03 14.75 -4.14
N TYR A 334 -2.31 14.47 -4.13
CA TYR A 334 -3.04 13.92 -5.26
C TYR A 334 -4.16 14.85 -5.64
N GLN A 335 -4.19 15.25 -6.90
CA GLN A 335 -5.24 16.08 -7.48
C GLN A 335 -5.87 15.31 -8.65
N HIS A 336 -7.20 15.28 -8.68
CA HIS A 336 -7.95 14.60 -9.74
C HIS A 336 -8.46 15.56 -10.82
N SER A 337 -8.74 16.82 -10.50
CA SER A 337 -9.31 17.83 -11.37
C SER A 337 -8.75 19.22 -11.01
N PRO A 338 -8.55 20.15 -11.98
CA PRO A 338 -8.79 20.03 -13.42
C PRO A 338 -7.81 19.09 -14.13
N LYS A 339 -6.61 18.89 -13.59
CA LYS A 339 -5.59 17.98 -14.07
C LYS A 339 -5.33 16.90 -13.06
N LYS A 340 -5.05 15.69 -13.52
CA LYS A 340 -4.70 14.60 -12.63
C LYS A 340 -3.19 14.61 -12.37
N THR A 341 -2.81 15.03 -11.16
CA THR A 341 -1.41 15.13 -10.74
C THR A 341 -1.16 14.31 -9.48
N LEU A 342 0.07 13.85 -9.32
CA LEU A 342 0.56 13.16 -8.14
C LEU A 342 1.94 13.72 -7.78
N ALA A 343 2.08 14.20 -6.54
CA ALA A 343 3.35 14.61 -5.95
C ALA A 343 3.64 13.77 -4.70
N PHE A 344 4.89 13.45 -4.50
CA PHE A 344 5.37 12.70 -3.35
C PHE A 344 6.77 13.16 -2.98
N ASP A 345 6.94 13.65 -1.75
CA ASP A 345 8.24 13.97 -1.16
C ASP A 345 8.47 13.12 0.08
N PHE A 346 9.70 12.69 0.25
CA PHE A 346 10.13 11.94 1.42
C PHE A 346 11.50 12.43 1.85
N LYS A 347 11.57 12.99 3.05
CA LYS A 347 12.80 13.61 3.53
C LYS A 347 13.17 13.09 4.92
N ILE A 348 14.41 12.61 5.05
CA ILE A 348 15.08 12.40 6.33
C ILE A 348 16.15 13.47 6.44
N PRO A 349 16.01 14.45 7.35
CA PRO A 349 17.06 15.43 7.61
C PRO A 349 18.38 14.76 7.97
N LYS A 350 19.52 15.43 7.72
CA LYS A 350 20.82 14.90 8.14
C LYS A 350 20.82 14.60 9.64
N MET A 351 21.22 13.40 9.97
CA MET A 351 21.34 12.91 11.34
C MET A 351 22.62 12.10 11.50
N ASP A 352 23.01 11.76 12.72
CA ASP A 352 24.14 10.86 12.96
C ASP A 352 23.95 9.54 12.19
N ALA A 353 25.00 9.10 11.49
CA ALA A 353 24.92 7.94 10.61
C ALA A 353 24.69 6.64 11.39
N GLN A 354 25.26 6.50 12.61
CA GLN A 354 25.02 5.33 13.45
C GLN A 354 23.56 5.30 13.93
N GLU A 355 23.02 6.45 14.33
CA GLU A 355 21.62 6.55 14.72
C GLU A 355 20.67 6.27 13.56
N PHE A 356 21.02 6.65 12.32
CA PHE A 356 20.26 6.28 11.12
C PHE A 356 20.13 4.76 10.97
N PHE A 357 21.26 4.01 10.99
CA PHE A 357 21.22 2.56 10.81
C PHE A 357 20.55 1.84 11.98
N VAL A 358 20.79 2.26 13.21
CA VAL A 358 20.14 1.65 14.41
C VAL A 358 18.64 1.96 14.46
N SER A 359 18.18 3.03 13.82
CA SER A 359 16.75 3.37 13.75
C SER A 359 15.99 2.58 12.69
N LEU A 360 16.68 1.89 11.78
CA LEU A 360 16.02 0.99 10.83
C LEU A 360 15.41 -0.18 11.58
N PRO A 361 14.12 -0.50 11.35
CA PRO A 361 13.47 -1.60 12.06
C PRO A 361 14.12 -2.94 11.78
N THR A 362 14.39 -3.72 12.82
CA THR A 362 14.87 -5.11 12.69
C THR A 362 13.87 -5.94 11.89
N GLY A 363 14.38 -6.78 10.99
CA GLY A 363 13.56 -7.59 10.08
C GLY A 363 13.11 -6.86 8.81
N LEU A 364 13.34 -5.55 8.70
CA LEU A 364 13.05 -4.80 7.48
C LEU A 364 14.19 -4.97 6.45
N PHE A 365 15.44 -4.78 6.86
CA PHE A 365 16.63 -4.84 6.01
C PHE A 365 17.66 -5.82 6.57
N GLN A 366 17.72 -7.03 6.01
CA GLN A 366 18.55 -8.10 6.58
C GLN A 366 20.06 -7.86 6.42
N ASN A 367 20.47 -7.28 5.29
CA ASN A 367 21.88 -7.07 4.99
C ASN A 367 22.46 -5.78 5.59
N LEU A 368 21.62 -4.89 6.11
CA LEU A 368 22.05 -3.65 6.74
C LEU A 368 22.13 -3.76 8.27
N GLU A 369 21.70 -4.87 8.84
CA GLU A 369 21.78 -5.10 10.29
C GLU A 369 23.25 -5.16 10.75
N GLY A 370 23.55 -4.47 11.85
CA GLY A 370 24.89 -4.44 12.44
C GLY A 370 25.90 -3.50 11.76
N ILE A 371 25.50 -2.71 10.76
CA ILE A 371 26.38 -1.69 10.16
C ILE A 371 26.79 -0.68 11.23
N GLN A 372 28.11 -0.40 11.30
CA GLN A 372 28.66 0.68 12.09
C GLN A 372 29.17 1.79 11.19
N ALA A 373 28.78 3.01 11.48
CA ALA A 373 29.11 4.18 10.68
C ALA A 373 29.42 5.41 11.52
N LYS A 374 30.13 6.38 10.93
CA LYS A 374 30.43 7.68 11.51
C LYS A 374 30.06 8.78 10.52
N GLY A 375 29.87 10.01 11.05
CA GLY A 375 29.47 11.17 10.28
C GLY A 375 27.97 11.33 10.20
N GLU A 376 27.47 12.05 9.21
CA GLU A 376 26.07 12.36 9.06
C GLU A 376 25.51 11.83 7.74
N LEU A 377 24.26 11.46 7.77
CA LEU A 377 23.52 10.90 6.66
C LEU A 377 22.07 11.40 6.66
N GLY A 378 21.52 11.68 5.48
CA GLY A 378 20.12 12.01 5.29
C GLY A 378 19.60 11.35 4.02
N PHE A 379 18.30 11.54 3.74
CA PHE A 379 17.67 11.05 2.53
C PHE A 379 16.64 12.07 2.02
N ASN A 380 16.63 12.30 0.71
CA ASN A 380 15.64 13.11 0.04
C ASN A 380 15.15 12.39 -1.21
N MET A 381 13.84 12.29 -1.36
CA MET A 381 13.21 11.82 -2.58
C MET A 381 12.11 12.79 -2.98
N HIS A 382 12.06 13.15 -4.25
CA HIS A 382 11.03 13.96 -4.86
C HIS A 382 10.47 13.24 -6.08
N PHE A 383 9.16 13.22 -6.19
CA PHE A 383 8.44 12.71 -7.33
C PHE A 383 7.28 13.63 -7.67
N PHE A 384 7.16 14.01 -8.93
CA PHE A 384 5.99 14.71 -9.46
C PHE A 384 5.61 14.13 -10.82
N MET A 385 4.31 13.95 -11.05
CA MET A 385 3.77 13.47 -12.32
C MET A 385 2.46 14.16 -12.66
N ASP A 386 2.42 14.78 -13.84
CA ASP A 386 1.18 15.17 -14.53
C ASP A 386 0.81 14.03 -15.48
N THR A 387 -0.37 13.42 -15.27
CA THR A 387 -0.80 12.28 -16.07
C THR A 387 -1.20 12.64 -17.51
N GLU A 388 -1.43 13.92 -17.80
CA GLU A 388 -1.67 14.41 -19.17
C GLU A 388 -0.36 14.56 -19.95
N VAL A 389 0.75 14.79 -19.24
CA VAL A 389 2.09 14.94 -19.83
C VAL A 389 3.08 14.02 -19.13
N PRO A 390 2.95 12.69 -19.28
CA PRO A 390 3.78 11.73 -18.53
C PRO A 390 5.29 11.88 -18.75
N ASP A 391 5.71 12.42 -19.91
CA ASP A 391 7.14 12.64 -20.20
C ASP A 391 7.76 13.76 -19.35
N SER A 392 6.95 14.62 -18.71
CA SER A 392 7.42 15.65 -17.79
C SER A 392 7.60 15.16 -16.36
N VAL A 393 7.58 13.84 -16.13
CA VAL A 393 7.76 13.27 -14.79
C VAL A 393 9.08 13.72 -14.18
N GLU A 394 9.00 14.22 -12.94
CA GLU A 394 10.14 14.58 -12.13
C GLU A 394 10.42 13.46 -11.13
N PHE A 395 11.67 13.08 -11.04
CA PHE A 395 12.14 12.11 -10.06
C PHE A 395 13.59 12.45 -9.67
N VAL A 396 13.78 12.68 -8.39
CA VAL A 396 15.09 12.94 -7.79
C VAL A 396 15.21 12.09 -6.52
N CYS A 397 16.33 11.41 -6.38
CA CYS A 397 16.63 10.62 -5.17
C CYS A 397 18.09 10.87 -4.77
N ALA A 398 18.28 11.38 -3.56
CA ALA A 398 19.61 11.73 -3.06
C ALA A 398 19.79 11.38 -1.59
N MET A 399 21.00 10.97 -1.23
CA MET A 399 21.42 10.76 0.15
C MET A 399 22.52 11.77 0.53
N PRO A 400 22.16 12.95 1.03
CA PRO A 400 23.14 13.95 1.48
C PRO A 400 23.93 13.41 2.66
N LYS A 401 25.28 13.54 2.59
CA LYS A 401 26.20 13.04 3.60
C LYS A 401 27.23 14.10 4.00
N ASN A 402 27.74 13.99 5.23
CA ASN A 402 28.85 14.80 5.71
C ASN A 402 29.80 13.92 6.52
N LYS A 403 31.07 13.84 6.11
CA LYS A 403 32.11 12.99 6.71
C LYS A 403 31.67 11.53 6.95
N PHE A 404 30.72 11.05 6.16
CA PHE A 404 30.16 9.70 6.29
C PHE A 404 31.22 8.65 5.94
N LYS A 405 31.37 7.65 6.82
CA LYS A 405 32.27 6.52 6.64
C LYS A 405 31.69 5.29 7.33
N ILE A 406 31.67 4.14 6.62
CA ILE A 406 31.37 2.84 7.21
C ILE A 406 32.62 2.36 7.94
N THR A 407 32.49 1.97 9.21
CA THR A 407 33.57 1.43 10.03
C THR A 407 33.48 -0.10 10.17
N SER A 408 32.27 -0.67 10.05
CA SER A 408 32.03 -2.12 9.98
C SER A 408 30.78 -2.42 9.15
N TYR A 409 30.81 -3.48 8.34
CA TYR A 409 29.75 -3.79 7.37
C TYR A 409 28.57 -4.59 7.94
N GLY A 410 28.59 -5.05 9.17
CA GLY A 410 27.50 -5.88 9.72
C GLY A 410 27.36 -7.22 8.98
N GLU A 411 26.12 -7.69 8.80
CA GLU A 411 25.79 -8.97 8.17
C GLU A 411 26.25 -9.06 6.70
N ALA A 412 26.05 -7.99 5.90
CA ALA A 412 26.50 -7.98 4.53
C ALA A 412 27.93 -7.47 4.39
N ARG A 413 28.86 -8.38 4.15
CA ARG A 413 30.25 -8.05 3.84
C ARG A 413 30.35 -7.44 2.42
N LEU A 414 30.05 -6.13 2.29
CA LEU A 414 30.03 -5.44 0.98
C LEU A 414 31.41 -5.47 0.29
N SER A 415 32.51 -5.53 1.07
CA SER A 415 33.90 -5.61 0.54
C SER A 415 34.20 -6.91 -0.20
N LYS A 416 33.33 -7.95 -0.08
CA LYS A 416 33.55 -9.23 -0.80
C LYS A 416 33.63 -9.08 -2.32
N LEU A 417 33.06 -8.00 -2.88
CA LEU A 417 33.20 -7.71 -4.31
C LEU A 417 34.67 -7.58 -4.78
N ASN A 418 35.59 -7.18 -3.90
CA ASN A 418 37.01 -7.01 -4.22
C ASN A 418 37.82 -8.30 -4.04
N GLU A 419 37.21 -9.36 -3.54
CA GLU A 419 37.87 -10.63 -3.26
C GLU A 419 37.28 -11.73 -4.17
N GLU A 420 37.89 -12.90 -4.13
CA GLU A 420 37.25 -14.11 -4.63
C GLU A 420 36.17 -14.56 -3.64
N PHE A 421 34.97 -14.86 -4.12
CA PHE A 421 33.87 -15.27 -3.28
C PHE A 421 33.02 -16.35 -3.92
N LEU A 422 32.33 -17.13 -3.08
CA LEU A 422 31.34 -18.11 -3.52
C LEU A 422 30.03 -17.38 -3.86
N TYR A 423 29.60 -17.49 -5.12
CA TYR A 423 28.29 -17.03 -5.58
C TYR A 423 27.33 -18.22 -5.70
N THR A 424 26.10 -18.03 -5.27
CA THR A 424 25.03 -19.02 -5.42
C THR A 424 23.92 -18.43 -6.27
N ALA A 425 23.65 -19.07 -7.40
CA ALA A 425 22.54 -18.74 -8.28
C ALA A 425 21.25 -19.33 -7.71
N PHE A 426 20.16 -18.53 -7.74
CA PHE A 426 18.85 -18.94 -7.24
C PHE A 426 17.82 -18.86 -8.36
N GLU A 427 16.89 -19.83 -8.38
CA GLU A 427 15.70 -19.80 -9.20
C GLU A 427 14.47 -20.05 -8.33
N ARG A 428 13.45 -19.17 -8.44
CA ARG A 428 12.21 -19.23 -7.64
C ARG A 428 12.46 -19.41 -6.12
N GLY A 429 13.55 -18.82 -5.62
CA GLY A 429 13.94 -18.89 -4.21
C GLY A 429 14.75 -20.12 -3.83
N HIS A 430 14.99 -21.08 -4.72
CA HIS A 430 15.80 -22.28 -4.48
C HIS A 430 17.22 -22.12 -5.04
N PRO A 431 18.27 -22.53 -4.30
CA PRO A 431 19.64 -22.53 -4.82
C PRO A 431 19.75 -23.58 -5.93
N ILE A 432 20.32 -23.17 -7.08
CA ILE A 432 20.51 -24.05 -8.24
C ILE A 432 21.96 -24.49 -8.35
N ARG A 433 22.87 -23.52 -8.25
CA ARG A 433 24.28 -23.74 -8.47
C ARG A 433 25.12 -22.75 -7.69
N SER A 434 26.24 -23.24 -7.11
CA SER A 434 27.26 -22.40 -6.48
C SER A 434 28.58 -22.53 -7.20
N PHE A 435 29.29 -21.41 -7.40
CA PHE A 435 30.61 -21.36 -8.02
C PHE A 435 31.42 -20.17 -7.52
N LEU A 436 32.74 -20.26 -7.62
CA LEU A 436 33.67 -19.18 -7.24
C LEU A 436 33.67 -18.08 -8.31
N VAL A 437 33.63 -16.83 -7.86
CA VAL A 437 33.79 -15.63 -8.69
C VAL A 437 35.19 -15.07 -8.42
N GLY A 438 36.16 -15.56 -9.17
CA GLY A 438 37.57 -15.25 -9.02
C GLY A 438 38.46 -16.23 -9.73
N PRO A 439 39.79 -16.02 -9.68
CA PRO A 439 40.80 -16.76 -10.47
C PRO A 439 40.83 -18.28 -10.24
N SER A 440 40.34 -18.76 -9.11
CA SER A 440 40.26 -20.23 -8.83
C SER A 440 39.18 -20.94 -9.64
N ASN A 441 38.28 -20.21 -10.31
CA ASN A 441 37.27 -20.78 -11.21
C ASN A 441 37.80 -20.71 -12.65
N PRO A 442 37.95 -21.85 -13.37
CA PRO A 442 38.49 -21.85 -14.75
C PRO A 442 37.60 -21.10 -15.75
N ASN A 443 36.32 -20.91 -15.46
CA ASN A 443 35.35 -20.17 -16.28
C ASN A 443 35.31 -18.67 -15.96
N TYR A 444 36.03 -18.23 -14.92
CA TYR A 444 36.13 -16.82 -14.60
C TYR A 444 36.99 -16.09 -15.59
N ASN A 445 36.55 -14.91 -15.99
CA ASN A 445 37.32 -14.05 -16.86
C ASN A 445 37.51 -12.67 -16.23
N ALA A 446 38.77 -12.25 -16.05
CA ALA A 446 39.08 -10.86 -15.73
C ALA A 446 38.52 -9.95 -16.85
N LEU A 447 38.16 -8.72 -16.53
CA LEU A 447 37.55 -7.81 -17.49
C LEU A 447 38.38 -7.65 -18.77
N ALA A 448 39.70 -7.59 -18.64
CA ALA A 448 40.64 -7.50 -19.77
C ALA A 448 40.60 -8.73 -20.71
N ASN A 449 40.13 -9.87 -20.23
CA ASN A 449 40.03 -11.13 -20.98
C ASN A 449 38.61 -11.37 -21.54
N ILE A 450 37.77 -10.36 -21.56
CA ILE A 450 36.43 -10.40 -22.17
C ILE A 450 36.43 -9.46 -23.38
N SER A 451 35.89 -9.90 -24.51
CA SER A 451 35.84 -9.10 -25.75
C SER A 451 35.31 -7.68 -25.46
N PRO A 452 36.01 -6.62 -25.92
CA PRO A 452 35.50 -5.25 -25.80
C PRO A 452 34.14 -5.05 -26.47
N TYR A 453 33.85 -5.83 -27.51
CA TYR A 453 32.53 -5.80 -28.17
C TYR A 453 31.44 -6.28 -27.22
N LEU A 454 31.64 -7.38 -26.48
CA LEU A 454 30.68 -7.88 -25.52
C LEU A 454 30.46 -6.90 -24.36
N GLN A 455 31.57 -6.37 -23.81
CA GLN A 455 31.51 -5.38 -22.74
C GLN A 455 30.63 -4.17 -23.14
N ASN A 456 30.93 -3.61 -24.35
CA ASN A 456 30.24 -2.41 -24.79
C ASN A 456 28.79 -2.67 -25.30
N ALA A 457 28.53 -3.81 -25.94
CA ALA A 457 27.18 -4.17 -26.38
C ALA A 457 26.26 -4.39 -25.18
N LEU A 458 26.72 -5.14 -24.17
CA LEU A 458 25.94 -5.40 -22.96
C LEU A 458 25.70 -4.12 -22.12
N MET A 459 26.75 -3.33 -21.91
CA MET A 459 26.63 -2.05 -21.23
C MET A 459 25.65 -1.13 -21.96
N THR A 460 25.68 -1.09 -23.30
CA THR A 460 24.79 -0.24 -24.10
C THR A 460 23.33 -0.70 -23.98
N SER A 461 23.09 -2.00 -23.92
CA SER A 461 21.71 -2.53 -23.81
C SER A 461 21.12 -2.38 -22.41
N GLU A 462 21.92 -2.64 -21.36
CA GLU A 462 21.44 -2.69 -19.98
C GLU A 462 21.55 -1.34 -19.26
N ASP A 463 22.68 -0.63 -19.43
CA ASP A 463 22.98 0.60 -18.70
C ASP A 463 24.05 1.44 -19.42
N GLY A 464 23.64 2.11 -20.48
CA GLY A 464 24.56 2.85 -21.36
C GLY A 464 25.42 3.90 -20.68
N ASN A 465 25.06 4.35 -19.49
CA ASN A 465 25.74 5.36 -18.68
C ASN A 465 26.40 4.80 -17.42
N PHE A 466 26.61 3.49 -17.33
CA PHE A 466 27.09 2.80 -16.13
C PHE A 466 28.32 3.47 -15.47
N TYR A 467 29.31 3.89 -16.23
CA TYR A 467 30.51 4.54 -15.69
C TYR A 467 30.31 5.99 -15.23
N TRP A 468 29.16 6.62 -15.58
CA TRP A 468 28.96 8.06 -15.38
C TRP A 468 28.01 8.38 -14.23
N HIS A 469 27.21 7.42 -13.75
CA HIS A 469 26.30 7.62 -12.62
C HIS A 469 26.79 6.92 -11.36
N ASN A 470 26.27 7.34 -10.20
CA ASN A 470 26.59 6.76 -8.90
C ASN A 470 25.52 5.73 -8.48
N GLY A 471 25.35 4.68 -9.29
CA GLY A 471 24.46 3.56 -9.02
C GLY A 471 23.04 3.70 -9.56
N PHE A 472 22.55 4.92 -9.79
CA PHE A 472 21.19 5.19 -10.27
C PHE A 472 21.21 6.07 -11.51
N ASN A 473 20.38 5.74 -12.49
CA ASN A 473 20.17 6.53 -13.68
C ASN A 473 18.78 7.18 -13.64
N GLU A 474 18.68 8.38 -13.07
CA GLU A 474 17.39 9.10 -12.89
C GLU A 474 16.67 9.32 -14.22
N ASN A 475 17.39 9.57 -15.32
CA ASN A 475 16.77 9.72 -16.64
C ASN A 475 16.15 8.41 -17.13
N ALA A 476 16.79 7.26 -16.87
CA ALA A 476 16.23 5.96 -17.20
C ALA A 476 14.97 5.67 -16.36
N PHE A 477 14.98 6.02 -15.07
CA PHE A 477 13.81 5.92 -14.20
C PHE A 477 12.64 6.77 -14.70
N ARG A 478 12.88 8.06 -14.99
CA ARG A 478 11.84 8.96 -15.54
C ARG A 478 11.23 8.40 -16.83
N LYS A 479 12.05 7.99 -17.78
CA LYS A 479 11.57 7.39 -19.04
C LYS A 479 10.81 6.09 -18.80
N SER A 480 11.25 5.26 -17.87
CA SER A 480 10.56 4.01 -17.51
C SER A 480 9.18 4.29 -16.92
N ILE A 481 9.06 5.22 -15.97
CA ILE A 481 7.79 5.61 -15.37
C ILE A 481 6.82 6.13 -16.43
N ALA A 482 7.27 7.08 -17.28
CA ALA A 482 6.45 7.68 -18.33
C ALA A 482 5.95 6.63 -19.33
N GLU A 483 6.83 5.75 -19.80
CA GLU A 483 6.49 4.72 -20.79
C GLU A 483 5.53 3.65 -20.22
N ASN A 484 5.79 3.18 -19.00
CA ASN A 484 4.94 2.22 -18.31
C ASN A 484 3.54 2.79 -18.05
N TYR A 485 3.46 4.05 -17.66
CA TYR A 485 2.19 4.72 -17.47
C TYR A 485 1.40 4.85 -18.79
N LYS A 486 2.05 5.33 -19.87
CA LYS A 486 1.41 5.45 -21.20
C LYS A 486 0.88 4.11 -21.73
N LYS A 487 1.61 3.02 -21.51
CA LYS A 487 1.24 1.68 -21.97
C LYS A 487 0.29 0.95 -21.02
N GLY A 488 0.05 1.47 -19.81
CA GLY A 488 -0.77 0.82 -18.78
C GLY A 488 -0.24 -0.54 -18.33
N ARG A 489 1.04 -0.84 -18.63
CA ARG A 489 1.72 -2.09 -18.29
C ARG A 489 3.21 -1.87 -18.12
N PHE A 490 3.90 -2.81 -17.48
CA PHE A 490 5.35 -2.81 -17.44
C PHE A 490 5.91 -3.06 -18.85
N ALA A 491 6.52 -2.05 -19.45
CA ALA A 491 7.07 -2.09 -20.80
C ALA A 491 8.56 -1.76 -20.86
N ARG A 492 9.07 -1.08 -19.81
CA ARG A 492 10.46 -0.66 -19.73
C ARG A 492 10.97 -0.75 -18.30
N GLY A 493 12.12 -1.42 -18.10
CA GLY A 493 12.85 -1.43 -16.83
C GLY A 493 13.68 -0.14 -16.65
N GLY A 494 13.95 0.18 -15.38
CA GLY A 494 14.82 1.30 -15.00
C GLY A 494 16.00 0.86 -14.12
N SER A 495 16.23 -0.45 -13.94
CA SER A 495 17.33 -0.95 -13.10
C SER A 495 18.69 -0.79 -13.80
N THR A 496 19.70 -0.34 -13.06
CA THR A 496 21.09 -0.21 -13.53
C THR A 496 21.87 -1.52 -13.34
N ILE A 497 23.05 -1.62 -13.96
CA ILE A 497 23.97 -2.75 -13.72
C ILE A 497 24.35 -2.85 -12.24
N SER A 498 24.56 -1.72 -11.55
CA SER A 498 24.83 -1.70 -10.10
C SER A 498 23.68 -2.31 -9.30
N MET A 499 22.43 -1.99 -9.64
CA MET A 499 21.23 -2.55 -9.00
C MET A 499 21.09 -4.05 -9.27
N GLN A 500 21.32 -4.48 -10.50
CA GLN A 500 21.30 -5.91 -10.87
C GLN A 500 22.41 -6.69 -10.14
N LEU A 501 23.62 -6.13 -10.05
CA LEU A 501 24.73 -6.73 -9.32
C LEU A 501 24.38 -6.92 -7.84
N VAL A 502 23.91 -5.86 -7.18
CA VAL A 502 23.52 -5.91 -5.75
C VAL A 502 22.39 -6.92 -5.52
N LYS A 503 21.36 -6.88 -6.36
CA LYS A 503 20.26 -7.87 -6.32
C LYS A 503 20.80 -9.30 -6.38
N ASN A 504 21.75 -9.59 -7.25
CA ASN A 504 22.26 -10.92 -7.48
C ASN A 504 23.22 -11.40 -6.38
N VAL A 505 24.08 -10.51 -5.85
CA VAL A 505 25.17 -10.88 -4.93
C VAL A 505 24.76 -10.83 -3.46
N PHE A 506 23.87 -9.88 -3.08
CA PHE A 506 23.59 -9.61 -1.67
C PHE A 506 22.15 -9.92 -1.25
N LEU A 507 21.18 -9.95 -2.18
CA LEU A 507 19.77 -9.99 -1.80
C LEU A 507 19.12 -11.34 -2.10
N THR A 508 18.07 -11.63 -1.32
CA THR A 508 17.18 -12.77 -1.59
C THR A 508 16.28 -12.49 -2.81
N ARG A 509 15.72 -13.54 -3.40
CA ARG A 509 14.85 -13.42 -4.60
C ARG A 509 13.40 -13.05 -4.27
N ASN A 510 13.06 -12.80 -3.00
CA ASN A 510 11.71 -12.40 -2.62
C ASN A 510 11.37 -11.02 -3.20
N LYS A 511 10.24 -10.94 -3.90
CA LYS A 511 9.77 -9.67 -4.49
C LYS A 511 9.01 -8.86 -3.42
N THR A 512 9.74 -8.08 -2.61
CA THR A 512 9.16 -7.23 -1.57
C THR A 512 9.60 -5.78 -1.71
N ILE A 513 8.82 -4.85 -1.15
CA ILE A 513 9.16 -3.43 -1.14
C ILE A 513 10.45 -3.20 -0.33
N ALA A 514 10.57 -3.84 0.84
CA ALA A 514 11.77 -3.73 1.68
C ALA A 514 13.03 -4.15 0.93
N ARG A 515 12.99 -5.27 0.21
CA ARG A 515 14.12 -5.72 -0.62
C ARG A 515 14.53 -4.69 -1.67
N LYS A 516 13.55 -4.03 -2.32
CA LYS A 516 13.85 -3.01 -3.34
C LYS A 516 14.47 -1.73 -2.74
N VAL A 517 14.02 -1.35 -1.56
CA VAL A 517 14.63 -0.24 -0.79
C VAL A 517 16.02 -0.62 -0.30
N GLU A 518 16.20 -1.84 0.23
CA GLU A 518 17.49 -2.36 0.66
C GLU A 518 18.50 -2.43 -0.50
N GLU A 519 18.04 -2.86 -1.68
CA GLU A 519 18.84 -2.81 -2.93
C GLU A 519 19.36 -1.41 -3.21
N ALA A 520 18.48 -0.41 -3.15
CA ALA A 520 18.87 0.98 -3.39
C ALA A 520 19.88 1.49 -2.34
N LEU A 521 19.68 1.17 -1.06
CA LEU A 521 20.59 1.56 0.01
C LEU A 521 21.98 0.91 -0.16
N ILE A 522 22.04 -0.39 -0.47
CA ILE A 522 23.31 -1.10 -0.69
C ILE A 522 24.03 -0.56 -1.94
N VAL A 523 23.32 -0.32 -3.04
CA VAL A 523 23.89 0.32 -4.25
C VAL A 523 24.51 1.66 -3.87
N TRP A 524 23.76 2.50 -3.14
CA TRP A 524 24.27 3.79 -2.70
C TRP A 524 25.50 3.65 -1.80
N LEU A 525 25.50 2.70 -0.87
CA LEU A 525 26.68 2.45 0.01
C LEU A 525 27.91 2.06 -0.80
N ILE A 526 27.78 1.14 -1.76
CA ILE A 526 28.90 0.67 -2.59
C ILE A 526 29.45 1.81 -3.45
N GLU A 527 28.59 2.50 -4.16
CA GLU A 527 28.98 3.54 -5.13
C GLU A 527 29.51 4.80 -4.42
N SER A 528 28.76 5.30 -3.43
CA SER A 528 29.12 6.57 -2.75
C SER A 528 30.35 6.47 -1.86
N ASN A 529 30.69 5.29 -1.38
CA ASN A 529 31.90 5.06 -0.59
C ASN A 529 33.01 4.40 -1.42
N ARG A 530 32.78 4.18 -2.74
CA ARG A 530 33.75 3.52 -3.65
C ARG A 530 34.26 2.21 -3.06
N ILE A 531 33.36 1.38 -2.51
CA ILE A 531 33.72 0.10 -1.89
C ILE A 531 34.33 -0.83 -2.93
N ALA A 532 33.82 -0.81 -4.17
CA ALA A 532 34.42 -1.46 -5.34
C ALA A 532 34.47 -0.47 -6.50
N SER A 533 35.47 -0.61 -7.38
CA SER A 533 35.54 0.20 -8.60
C SER A 533 34.45 -0.21 -9.59
N LYS A 534 34.12 0.68 -10.53
CA LYS A 534 33.16 0.39 -11.60
C LYS A 534 33.62 -0.80 -12.47
N GLU A 535 34.90 -0.85 -12.78
CA GLU A 535 35.50 -1.95 -13.53
C GLU A 535 35.33 -3.28 -12.81
N ARG A 536 35.60 -3.31 -11.49
CA ARG A 536 35.43 -4.52 -10.68
C ARG A 536 33.96 -4.93 -10.55
N MET A 537 33.06 -3.97 -10.36
CA MET A 537 31.63 -4.24 -10.33
C MET A 537 31.13 -4.84 -11.65
N TYR A 538 31.62 -4.30 -12.78
CA TYR A 538 31.24 -4.80 -14.09
C TYR A 538 31.87 -6.17 -14.40
N GLU A 539 33.10 -6.39 -13.97
CA GLU A 539 33.78 -7.69 -14.08
C GLU A 539 32.99 -8.78 -13.32
N VAL A 540 32.60 -8.51 -12.07
CA VAL A 540 31.79 -9.44 -11.29
C VAL A 540 30.44 -9.67 -11.97
N TYR A 541 29.77 -8.61 -12.43
CA TYR A 541 28.50 -8.70 -13.15
C TYR A 541 28.57 -9.64 -14.35
N LEU A 542 29.57 -9.45 -15.25
CA LEU A 542 29.79 -10.27 -16.42
C LEU A 542 30.06 -11.75 -16.10
N ASN A 543 30.58 -12.05 -14.90
CA ASN A 543 30.89 -13.42 -14.46
C ASN A 543 29.75 -14.11 -13.70
N ILE A 544 28.65 -13.40 -13.31
CA ILE A 544 27.58 -14.01 -12.52
C ILE A 544 26.23 -14.02 -13.20
N ILE A 545 25.98 -13.20 -14.23
CA ILE A 545 24.68 -13.15 -14.89
C ILE A 545 24.43 -14.43 -15.68
N GLU A 546 23.14 -14.80 -15.77
CA GLU A 546 22.66 -15.94 -16.54
C GLU A 546 22.61 -15.60 -18.04
N TRP A 547 23.17 -16.45 -18.88
CA TRP A 547 23.21 -16.31 -20.32
C TRP A 547 22.45 -17.41 -21.05
N GLY A 548 21.92 -18.37 -20.33
CA GLY A 548 21.18 -19.53 -20.83
C GLY A 548 20.74 -20.40 -19.67
N PRO A 549 19.93 -21.44 -19.88
CA PRO A 549 19.50 -22.33 -18.81
C PRO A 549 20.69 -22.95 -18.05
N GLY A 550 20.98 -22.42 -16.83
CA GLY A 550 22.09 -22.88 -16.01
C GLY A 550 23.49 -22.44 -16.48
N ILE A 551 23.59 -21.53 -17.44
CA ILE A 551 24.84 -20.98 -17.98
C ILE A 551 25.13 -19.63 -17.34
N TYR A 552 26.20 -19.53 -16.56
CA TYR A 552 26.56 -18.35 -15.79
C TYR A 552 27.92 -17.81 -16.17
N GLY A 553 27.99 -16.50 -16.41
CA GLY A 553 29.22 -15.79 -16.76
C GLY A 553 29.62 -15.86 -18.23
N ALA A 554 30.36 -14.84 -18.66
CA ALA A 554 30.78 -14.66 -20.04
C ALA A 554 31.64 -15.83 -20.56
N GLY A 555 32.45 -16.43 -19.70
CA GLY A 555 33.33 -17.58 -20.10
C GLY A 555 32.51 -18.81 -20.47
N GLU A 556 31.54 -19.21 -19.61
CA GLU A 556 30.64 -20.33 -19.92
C GLU A 556 29.75 -20.02 -21.12
N ALA A 557 29.26 -18.79 -21.25
CA ALA A 557 28.41 -18.38 -22.36
C ALA A 557 29.16 -18.50 -23.71
N SER A 558 30.39 -18.01 -23.76
CA SER A 558 31.20 -18.07 -24.98
C SER A 558 31.48 -19.51 -25.43
N ALA A 559 31.81 -20.38 -24.48
CA ALA A 559 31.98 -21.81 -24.76
C ALA A 559 30.66 -22.49 -25.16
N TYR A 560 29.57 -22.20 -24.46
CA TYR A 560 28.25 -22.81 -24.67
C TYR A 560 27.64 -22.49 -26.04
N TYR A 561 27.73 -21.22 -26.47
CA TYR A 561 27.18 -20.81 -27.75
C TYR A 561 28.14 -21.00 -28.93
N PHE A 562 29.42 -20.67 -28.74
CA PHE A 562 30.37 -20.50 -29.87
C PHE A 562 31.61 -21.38 -29.79
N ASN A 563 31.79 -22.16 -28.72
CA ASN A 563 33.00 -22.95 -28.46
C ASN A 563 34.27 -22.09 -28.54
N LYS A 564 34.24 -20.86 -27.96
CA LYS A 564 35.28 -19.86 -27.97
C LYS A 564 35.60 -19.38 -26.56
N LYS A 565 36.79 -18.72 -26.41
CA LYS A 565 37.08 -17.92 -25.21
C LYS A 565 36.27 -16.62 -25.25
N ALA A 566 35.97 -16.02 -24.08
CA ALA A 566 35.25 -14.76 -24.00
C ALA A 566 36.00 -13.58 -24.70
N ALA A 567 37.31 -13.63 -24.79
CA ALA A 567 38.11 -12.63 -25.51
C ALA A 567 37.92 -12.68 -27.04
N ASP A 568 37.59 -13.86 -27.60
CA ASP A 568 37.60 -14.11 -29.04
C ASP A 568 36.20 -13.91 -29.67
N LEU A 569 35.23 -13.42 -28.90
CA LEU A 569 33.89 -13.13 -29.40
C LEU A 569 33.90 -12.01 -30.42
N THR A 570 33.32 -12.27 -31.59
CA THR A 570 33.11 -11.27 -32.64
C THR A 570 32.06 -10.23 -32.27
N LEU A 571 31.97 -9.16 -33.05
CA LEU A 571 30.95 -8.10 -32.84
C LEU A 571 29.53 -8.69 -32.92
N ALA A 572 29.24 -9.53 -33.93
CA ALA A 572 27.91 -10.14 -34.10
C ALA A 572 27.56 -11.06 -32.93
N GLU A 573 28.47 -11.93 -32.48
CA GLU A 573 28.30 -12.83 -31.35
C GLU A 573 28.09 -12.05 -30.04
N SER A 574 28.83 -10.97 -29.87
CA SER A 574 28.74 -10.09 -28.70
C SER A 574 27.38 -9.36 -28.59
N ILE A 575 26.86 -8.87 -29.71
CA ILE A 575 25.53 -8.25 -29.76
C ILE A 575 24.46 -9.28 -29.48
N TYR A 576 24.57 -10.51 -30.03
CA TYR A 576 23.66 -11.59 -29.77
C TYR A 576 23.58 -11.91 -28.25
N LEU A 577 24.76 -12.11 -27.62
CA LEU A 577 24.80 -12.37 -26.18
C LEU A 577 24.17 -11.22 -25.39
N ALA A 578 24.44 -9.98 -25.70
CA ALA A 578 23.80 -8.84 -25.04
C ALA A 578 22.28 -8.83 -25.20
N MET A 579 21.78 -9.28 -26.35
CA MET A 579 20.34 -9.35 -26.63
C MET A 579 19.59 -10.36 -25.77
N ILE A 580 20.23 -11.49 -25.45
CA ILE A 580 19.55 -12.57 -24.71
C ILE A 580 19.53 -12.38 -23.19
N VAL A 581 20.35 -11.47 -22.63
CA VAL A 581 20.47 -11.26 -21.16
C VAL A 581 19.12 -10.99 -20.46
N PRO A 582 18.19 -10.22 -21.02
CA PRO A 582 16.89 -10.02 -20.36
C PRO A 582 16.04 -11.31 -20.26
N ARG A 583 16.26 -12.28 -21.18
CA ARG A 583 15.51 -13.55 -21.25
C ARG A 583 16.41 -14.71 -21.67
N PRO A 584 17.42 -15.06 -20.87
CA PRO A 584 18.48 -16.00 -21.31
C PRO A 584 17.95 -17.43 -21.56
N LYS A 585 16.93 -17.85 -20.83
CA LYS A 585 16.33 -19.19 -21.00
C LYS A 585 15.51 -19.36 -22.30
N TRP A 586 15.21 -18.25 -22.96
CA TRP A 586 14.39 -18.22 -24.17
C TRP A 586 15.24 -18.02 -25.44
N PHE A 587 16.55 -18.16 -25.37
CA PHE A 587 17.48 -17.89 -26.46
C PHE A 587 17.13 -18.63 -27.76
N LYS A 588 16.65 -19.87 -27.68
CA LYS A 588 16.28 -20.71 -28.83
C LYS A 588 15.19 -20.10 -29.72
N TYR A 589 14.30 -19.27 -29.15
CA TYR A 589 13.24 -18.63 -29.93
C TYR A 589 13.74 -17.59 -30.96
N ASN A 590 15.00 -17.16 -30.81
CA ASN A 590 15.64 -16.24 -31.75
C ASN A 590 16.12 -16.94 -33.03
N PHE A 591 16.12 -18.27 -33.07
CA PHE A 591 16.55 -19.06 -34.22
C PHE A 591 15.36 -19.68 -34.95
N ASP A 592 15.55 -19.87 -36.26
CA ASP A 592 14.66 -20.69 -37.09
C ASP A 592 15.05 -22.18 -37.04
N GLU A 593 14.32 -23.03 -37.77
CA GLU A 593 14.56 -24.48 -37.83
C GLU A 593 15.91 -24.85 -38.48
N THR A 594 16.54 -23.93 -39.19
CA THR A 594 17.84 -24.13 -39.82
C THR A 594 19.01 -23.67 -38.92
N GLY A 595 18.71 -23.11 -37.76
CA GLY A 595 19.69 -22.56 -36.83
C GLY A 595 20.17 -21.15 -37.19
N LYS A 596 19.46 -20.44 -38.08
CA LYS A 596 19.73 -19.03 -38.39
C LYS A 596 18.92 -18.10 -37.54
N LEU A 597 19.44 -16.92 -37.27
CA LEU A 597 18.72 -15.89 -36.54
C LEU A 597 17.49 -15.40 -37.32
N LYS A 598 16.35 -15.26 -36.61
CA LYS A 598 15.12 -14.75 -37.19
C LYS A 598 15.20 -13.25 -37.51
N PRO A 599 14.45 -12.74 -38.51
CA PRO A 599 14.53 -11.34 -38.95
C PRO A 599 14.31 -10.29 -37.86
N HIS A 600 13.49 -10.56 -36.83
CA HIS A 600 13.20 -9.60 -35.75
C HIS A 600 14.45 -9.20 -34.95
N VAL A 601 15.52 -9.99 -35.00
CA VAL A 601 16.78 -9.73 -34.31
C VAL A 601 17.52 -8.54 -34.94
N ALA A 602 17.32 -8.28 -36.23
CA ALA A 602 18.06 -7.27 -36.98
C ALA A 602 17.91 -5.83 -36.41
N ASP A 603 16.73 -5.49 -35.88
CA ASP A 603 16.52 -4.19 -35.29
C ASP A 603 17.38 -3.97 -34.04
N PHE A 604 17.54 -4.99 -33.19
CA PHE A 604 18.41 -4.91 -32.02
C PHE A 604 19.89 -4.71 -32.44
N TYR A 605 20.35 -5.46 -33.43
CA TYR A 605 21.72 -5.31 -33.98
C TYR A 605 21.95 -3.89 -34.48
N ARG A 606 21.00 -3.36 -35.26
CA ARG A 606 21.07 -2.00 -35.82
C ARG A 606 21.13 -0.95 -34.72
N ILE A 607 20.31 -1.07 -33.68
CA ILE A 607 20.25 -0.13 -32.54
C ILE A 607 21.58 -0.14 -31.78
N ILE A 608 22.09 -1.32 -31.41
CA ILE A 608 23.37 -1.46 -30.67
C ILE A 608 24.50 -0.96 -31.52
N ALA A 609 24.60 -1.36 -32.78
CA ALA A 609 25.68 -0.91 -33.68
C ALA A 609 25.73 0.63 -33.82
N ASN A 610 24.58 1.29 -33.98
CA ASN A 610 24.49 2.75 -34.01
C ASN A 610 25.04 3.39 -32.72
N HIS A 611 24.77 2.79 -31.57
CA HIS A 611 25.31 3.29 -30.29
C HIS A 611 26.82 3.04 -30.16
N LEU A 612 27.30 1.89 -30.64
CA LEU A 612 28.73 1.57 -30.61
C LEU A 612 29.55 2.49 -31.52
N VAL A 613 29.03 2.88 -32.68
CA VAL A 613 29.64 3.90 -33.54
C VAL A 613 29.70 5.26 -32.81
N ARG A 614 28.61 5.71 -32.22
CA ARG A 614 28.58 6.98 -31.46
C ARG A 614 29.57 6.99 -30.27
N LYS A 615 29.91 5.84 -29.74
CA LYS A 615 30.91 5.65 -28.67
C LYS A 615 32.32 5.41 -29.23
N GLU A 616 32.49 5.45 -30.53
CA GLU A 616 33.79 5.20 -31.21
C GLU A 616 34.39 3.80 -30.91
N ILE A 617 33.52 2.82 -30.57
CA ILE A 617 33.93 1.43 -30.32
C ILE A 617 34.09 0.65 -31.65
N ILE A 618 33.26 0.99 -32.63
CA ILE A 618 33.35 0.46 -34.00
C ILE A 618 33.27 1.59 -35.01
N THR A 619 33.80 1.33 -36.23
CA THR A 619 33.71 2.29 -37.34
C THR A 619 32.42 2.16 -38.10
N GLU A 620 32.09 3.15 -38.96
CA GLU A 620 30.91 3.07 -39.85
C GLU A 620 31.05 1.90 -40.83
N GLU A 621 32.27 1.59 -41.32
CA GLU A 621 32.52 0.44 -42.18
C GLU A 621 32.21 -0.87 -41.46
N GLN A 622 32.62 -1.03 -40.21
CA GLN A 622 32.32 -2.20 -39.40
C GLN A 622 30.80 -2.35 -39.17
N LYS A 623 30.08 -1.24 -38.93
CA LYS A 623 28.63 -1.24 -38.82
C LYS A 623 27.94 -1.64 -40.13
N LEU A 624 28.40 -1.13 -41.26
CA LEU A 624 27.84 -1.48 -42.58
C LEU A 624 28.11 -2.96 -42.96
N ALA A 625 29.25 -3.50 -42.55
CA ALA A 625 29.59 -4.91 -42.74
C ALA A 625 28.90 -5.87 -41.74
N LEU A 626 28.28 -5.34 -40.69
CA LEU A 626 27.65 -6.14 -39.65
C LEU A 626 26.33 -6.77 -40.15
N LEU A 627 26.31 -8.10 -40.21
CA LEU A 627 25.12 -8.87 -40.47
C LEU A 627 24.61 -9.45 -39.12
N PRO A 628 23.30 -9.55 -38.92
CA PRO A 628 22.71 -10.27 -37.79
C PRO A 628 22.78 -11.78 -38.07
N ASP A 629 24.00 -12.29 -38.22
CA ASP A 629 24.27 -13.69 -38.52
C ASP A 629 25.35 -14.22 -37.59
N ILE A 630 25.08 -15.35 -36.96
CA ILE A 630 25.99 -16.07 -36.06
C ILE A 630 25.91 -17.57 -36.33
N THR A 631 27.02 -18.26 -36.14
CA THR A 631 27.06 -19.72 -36.23
C THR A 631 27.27 -20.31 -34.85
N LEU A 632 26.28 -21.06 -34.37
CA LEU A 632 26.39 -21.81 -33.13
C LEU A 632 27.34 -23.00 -33.33
N ALA A 633 28.41 -23.03 -32.54
CA ALA A 633 29.46 -24.06 -32.59
C ALA A 633 29.60 -24.84 -31.27
N GLY A 634 28.96 -24.36 -30.19
CA GLY A 634 28.97 -25.01 -28.88
C GLY A 634 27.69 -25.85 -28.62
N PRO A 635 27.52 -26.35 -27.38
CA PRO A 635 26.39 -27.21 -26.99
C PRO A 635 25.00 -26.61 -27.26
N ALA A 636 24.87 -25.27 -27.32
CA ALA A 636 23.61 -24.59 -27.64
C ALA A 636 23.06 -25.01 -29.01
N LYS A 637 23.92 -25.43 -29.96
CA LYS A 637 23.53 -25.86 -31.29
C LYS A 637 22.59 -27.08 -31.25
N GLU A 638 22.86 -28.02 -30.36
CA GLU A 638 22.09 -29.26 -30.24
C GLU A 638 20.65 -28.98 -29.82
N LEU A 639 20.42 -28.00 -28.95
CA LEU A 639 19.07 -27.64 -28.49
C LEU A 639 18.18 -26.98 -29.55
N ILE A 640 18.79 -26.46 -30.63
CA ILE A 640 18.04 -25.84 -31.75
C ILE A 640 17.72 -26.88 -32.84
N LEU A 641 18.62 -27.84 -33.05
CA LEU A 641 18.48 -28.86 -34.09
C LEU A 641 17.60 -30.05 -33.66
N ILE A 642 17.33 -30.22 -32.37
CA ILE A 642 16.36 -31.21 -31.89
C ILE A 642 14.97 -30.69 -32.29
N LYS A 643 14.40 -31.24 -33.38
CA LYS A 643 12.96 -31.14 -33.64
C LYS A 643 12.24 -31.65 -32.39
N ASP A 644 11.35 -30.84 -31.84
CA ASP A 644 10.40 -31.32 -30.84
C ASP A 644 9.60 -32.47 -31.42
N THR A 645 10.11 -33.69 -31.28
CA THR A 645 9.42 -34.96 -31.66
C THR A 645 8.27 -35.25 -30.70
N LEU A 646 8.11 -34.48 -29.66
CA LEU A 646 6.93 -34.47 -28.81
C LEU A 646 6.12 -33.23 -29.22
N GLY A 647 5.11 -33.45 -30.08
CA GLY A 647 4.14 -32.45 -30.52
C GLY A 647 3.39 -31.82 -29.32
N VAL A 648 4.06 -30.93 -28.64
CA VAL A 648 3.42 -29.94 -27.79
C VAL A 648 3.20 -28.73 -28.69
N ASP A 649 2.18 -28.89 -29.57
CA ASP A 649 1.56 -27.76 -30.23
C ASP A 649 1.30 -26.65 -29.19
N SER A 650 1.82 -25.48 -29.51
CA SER A 650 1.30 -24.16 -29.12
C SER A 650 0.19 -24.23 -28.05
N LEU A 651 0.55 -24.63 -26.84
CA LEU A 651 -0.23 -24.21 -25.70
C LEU A 651 -0.14 -22.67 -25.69
N ASN A 652 -1.28 -22.05 -26.00
CA ASN A 652 -1.56 -20.67 -25.69
C ASN A 652 -1.19 -20.45 -24.22
N LEU A 653 0.07 -20.12 -23.98
CA LEU A 653 0.49 -19.62 -22.67
C LEU A 653 -0.25 -18.29 -22.51
N PRO A 654 -1.07 -18.14 -21.49
CA PRO A 654 -1.74 -16.88 -21.24
C PRO A 654 -0.66 -15.80 -21.13
N GLU A 655 -0.90 -14.67 -21.77
CA GLU A 655 -0.03 -13.46 -21.71
C GLU A 655 0.31 -13.02 -20.27
N LEU A 656 -0.35 -13.59 -19.27
CA LEU A 656 -0.15 -13.31 -17.85
C LEU A 656 1.18 -13.84 -17.28
N ASP A 657 1.73 -14.97 -17.78
CA ASP A 657 3.00 -15.50 -17.28
C ASP A 657 4.21 -14.75 -17.83
N LEU A 658 4.07 -14.05 -18.95
CA LEU A 658 5.10 -13.18 -19.53
C LEU A 658 5.36 -11.91 -18.71
N MET A 659 4.41 -11.49 -17.83
CA MET A 659 4.57 -10.32 -16.96
C MET A 659 5.25 -10.63 -15.63
N LEU A 660 5.34 -11.89 -15.23
CA LEU A 660 5.88 -12.28 -13.92
C LEU A 660 7.37 -12.69 -13.95
N GLU A 661 7.96 -12.90 -15.13
CA GLU A 661 9.38 -13.29 -15.24
C GLU A 661 10.35 -12.17 -15.65
N SER A 662 9.85 -10.95 -15.95
CA SER A 662 10.69 -9.82 -16.32
C SER A 662 10.92 -8.88 -15.13
N ASP A 663 11.46 -9.39 -14.00
CA ASP A 663 12.18 -8.56 -12.97
C ASP A 663 12.90 -9.46 -11.96
#